data_a63caf1600146f74f173e45b0c5d6a3e
#
_entry.id   a63caf1600146f74f173e45b0c5d6a3e
#
_cell.length_a   1.000
_cell.length_b   1.000
_cell.length_c   1.000
_cell.angle_alpha   90.00
_cell.angle_beta   90.00
_cell.angle_gamma   90.00
#
_symmetry.space_group_name_H-M   'P 1'
#
loop_
_entity.id
_entity.type
_entity.pdbx_description
1 polymer ?
#
loop_
_entity_poly.entity_id
_entity_poly.type
_entity_poly.pdbx_seq_one_letter_code
_entity_poly.pdbx_strand_id
1 'polypeptide(L)'
;MTNPSHELATVPLSPAEHSAVETYWQNLEPHLHYLSAQAKAQVRAALEFAHMAHEGQKRKSGEPYIIHPVAVAQILAELGLDAETIMAGLLHDTIEDTEVRPEEIEERFGAAVRKIVEGETKVSKLYKLAHAASEDKPAEEKHAEDLRQMFIAMAEDVRIIIVKLADRLHNLRTLEFMPPHKQQRIARETLEIYAPLAHRLGIGHIKLELEDLSFRYLDPEDYQALEARLKSHRAEREAAVQAAKEKLEQALARDFILKQSIKNIEVTGRTKHLFSIWKKMEREGKALEQIYDLLALRVILEPRQGKDPEENALREKQVCYHVLGLVHALWQPIPGRVKDYIAVPKPNGYQSLHTTVIAVNGLPLEVQIRTREMHQVAEFGIAAHWLYKEGVTDPEALKRRVGWLKSIQDWQQEYSNSRDFVEAVTKELLGGRVFVFTPRGKIINLPRGSTPVDFAYHIHTEVGHHMVGAKVNGRIVPLSYELQNGEIVEILTAKTAHPSKDWMEYAKTRSAKQKVRMFFRAFERAETLEKGMRMLEKYFKRRGLAKPLESQLEEVGRKLIKSASPEDLYAAIAGGRVAPQQVARILAPKAETVAPKAKPVKNELGIRLESNLNVPIKLASCCEPAKGDAILGYITRGRGVTIHKAGCPNMRRLMEQDSGRVVPAYWEGLGRVMQIEVLADDRAGLLRDIMDAIASMGKSAMGVNSNPTSPLSSLFRISTRVDLTEGEQKILDERLRSVANVRTVNWSQVL
;
A
#
# COMPACT_ATOMS: atom_id res chain seq x y z
N MET A 1 7.73 -23.20 48.88
CA MET A 1 6.37 -22.63 49.04
C MET A 1 5.76 -22.59 47.67
N THR A 2 4.96 -23.60 47.37
CA THR A 2 4.30 -23.86 46.11
C THR A 2 3.10 -22.94 46.01
N ASN A 3 3.06 -22.15 44.92
CA ASN A 3 1.92 -21.32 44.58
C ASN A 3 0.75 -22.23 44.16
N PRO A 4 -0.46 -22.04 44.66
CA PRO A 4 -1.60 -22.84 44.21
C PRO A 4 -1.95 -22.39 42.78
N SER A 5 -1.80 -23.32 41.84
CA SER A 5 -2.41 -23.27 40.50
C SER A 5 -3.91 -23.10 40.66
N HIS A 6 -4.44 -21.91 40.26
CA HIS A 6 -5.86 -21.73 39.99
C HIS A 6 -6.21 -22.51 38.71
N GLU A 7 -6.40 -23.81 38.84
CA GLU A 7 -7.26 -24.57 37.94
C GLU A 7 -8.66 -23.95 38.07
N LEU A 8 -9.17 -23.37 36.99
CA LEU A 8 -10.60 -23.28 36.74
C LEU A 8 -11.11 -24.71 36.51
N ALA A 9 -11.02 -25.52 37.58
CA ALA A 9 -11.69 -26.80 37.64
C ALA A 9 -13.17 -26.54 37.34
N THR A 10 -13.78 -27.45 36.61
CA THR A 10 -15.22 -27.55 36.32
C THR A 10 -16.03 -27.41 37.60
N VAL A 11 -16.23 -26.16 38.06
CA VAL A 11 -17.23 -25.85 39.05
C VAL A 11 -18.58 -26.01 38.32
N PRO A 12 -19.44 -26.94 38.73
CA PRO A 12 -20.74 -27.09 38.09
C PRO A 12 -21.48 -25.76 38.26
N LEU A 13 -22.00 -25.23 37.16
CA LEU A 13 -22.82 -24.02 37.14
C LEU A 13 -23.96 -24.17 38.17
N SER A 14 -24.22 -23.14 38.94
CA SER A 14 -25.39 -23.10 39.80
C SER A 14 -26.71 -23.20 39.01
N PRO A 15 -27.82 -23.61 39.58
CA PRO A 15 -29.11 -23.69 38.87
C PRO A 15 -29.52 -22.38 38.20
N ALA A 16 -29.15 -21.22 38.80
CA ALA A 16 -29.44 -19.90 38.24
C ALA A 16 -28.55 -19.59 37.01
N GLU A 17 -27.29 -19.94 37.06
CA GLU A 17 -26.34 -19.80 35.94
C GLU A 17 -26.69 -20.74 34.79
N HIS A 18 -27.10 -21.97 35.06
CA HIS A 18 -27.63 -22.89 34.05
C HIS A 18 -28.86 -22.30 33.31
N SER A 19 -29.77 -21.65 34.05
CA SER A 19 -30.94 -21.01 33.47
C SER A 19 -30.55 -19.78 32.60
N ALA A 20 -29.54 -19.02 33.02
CA ALA A 20 -29.04 -17.87 32.24
C ALA A 20 -28.35 -18.35 30.94
N VAL A 21 -27.44 -19.30 31.03
CA VAL A 21 -26.75 -19.89 29.85
C VAL A 21 -27.76 -20.52 28.89
N GLU A 22 -28.78 -21.21 29.40
CA GLU A 22 -29.83 -21.80 28.56
C GLU A 22 -30.60 -20.72 27.77
N THR A 23 -30.88 -19.58 28.37
CA THR A 23 -31.51 -18.46 27.67
C THR A 23 -30.65 -17.94 26.52
N TYR A 24 -29.34 -17.78 26.73
CA TYR A 24 -28.41 -17.36 25.67
C TYR A 24 -28.25 -18.43 24.59
N TRP A 25 -28.24 -19.71 24.98
CA TRP A 25 -28.18 -20.83 24.04
C TRP A 25 -29.43 -20.90 23.15
N GLN A 26 -30.62 -20.75 23.73
CA GLN A 26 -31.88 -20.74 22.95
C GLN A 26 -31.93 -19.59 21.92
N ASN A 27 -31.25 -18.49 22.18
CA ASN A 27 -31.11 -17.41 21.21
C ASN A 27 -30.08 -17.70 20.11
N LEU A 28 -29.01 -18.43 20.41
CA LEU A 28 -27.92 -18.73 19.47
C LEU A 28 -28.21 -19.99 18.62
N GLU A 29 -28.77 -21.06 19.22
CA GLU A 29 -28.94 -22.36 18.58
C GLU A 29 -29.69 -22.33 17.23
N PRO A 30 -30.80 -21.54 17.07
CA PRO A 30 -31.51 -21.48 15.79
C PRO A 30 -30.63 -21.05 14.61
N HIS A 31 -29.60 -20.24 14.87
CA HIS A 31 -28.67 -19.78 13.86
C HIS A 31 -27.59 -20.83 13.50
N LEU A 32 -27.48 -21.91 14.29
CA LEU A 32 -26.48 -22.98 14.13
C LEU A 32 -27.04 -24.22 13.39
N HIS A 33 -28.17 -24.10 12.69
CA HIS A 33 -28.87 -25.24 12.05
C HIS A 33 -28.00 -26.02 11.06
N TYR A 34 -26.98 -25.41 10.48
CA TYR A 34 -26.06 -26.01 9.51
C TYR A 34 -24.89 -26.78 10.17
N LEU A 35 -24.67 -26.64 11.47
CA LEU A 35 -23.63 -27.35 12.19
C LEU A 35 -24.07 -28.74 12.64
N SER A 36 -23.11 -29.67 12.69
CA SER A 36 -23.32 -31.00 13.26
C SER A 36 -23.65 -30.94 14.77
N ALA A 37 -24.28 -31.97 15.31
CA ALA A 37 -24.59 -32.06 16.75
C ALA A 37 -23.33 -31.96 17.63
N GLN A 38 -22.21 -32.53 17.19
CA GLN A 38 -20.93 -32.46 17.88
C GLN A 38 -20.37 -31.00 17.88
N ALA A 39 -20.42 -30.31 16.74
CA ALA A 39 -19.99 -28.94 16.61
C ALA A 39 -20.85 -27.99 17.47
N LYS A 40 -22.18 -28.19 17.51
CA LYS A 40 -23.07 -27.47 18.41
C LYS A 40 -22.72 -27.65 19.89
N ALA A 41 -22.38 -28.87 20.29
CA ALA A 41 -21.95 -29.16 21.66
C ALA A 41 -20.66 -28.41 22.03
N GLN A 42 -19.70 -28.30 21.11
CA GLN A 42 -18.47 -27.54 21.31
C GLN A 42 -18.75 -26.03 21.44
N VAL A 43 -19.61 -25.47 20.59
CA VAL A 43 -20.02 -24.05 20.67
C VAL A 43 -20.74 -23.78 22.01
N ARG A 44 -21.59 -24.71 22.47
CA ARG A 44 -22.25 -24.58 23.79
C ARG A 44 -21.24 -24.57 24.93
N ALA A 45 -20.24 -25.46 24.91
CA ALA A 45 -19.17 -25.47 25.90
C ALA A 45 -18.37 -24.15 25.90
N ALA A 46 -18.13 -23.54 24.72
CA ALA A 46 -17.49 -22.23 24.63
C ALA A 46 -18.37 -21.11 25.20
N LEU A 47 -19.68 -21.15 25.02
CA LEU A 47 -20.63 -20.22 25.63
C LEU A 47 -20.62 -20.33 27.16
N GLU A 48 -20.63 -21.56 27.69
CA GLU A 48 -20.55 -21.80 29.14
C GLU A 48 -19.25 -21.25 29.72
N PHE A 49 -18.14 -21.51 29.04
CA PHE A 49 -16.82 -20.99 29.43
C PHE A 49 -16.76 -19.45 29.38
N ALA A 50 -17.26 -18.82 28.31
CA ALA A 50 -17.31 -17.36 28.20
C ALA A 50 -18.18 -16.73 29.27
N HIS A 51 -19.33 -17.37 29.62
CA HIS A 51 -20.23 -16.92 30.67
C HIS A 51 -19.52 -16.89 32.04
N MET A 52 -18.81 -17.97 32.39
CA MET A 52 -18.03 -18.04 33.64
C MET A 52 -16.89 -17.01 33.66
N ALA A 53 -16.17 -16.86 32.54
CA ALA A 53 -15.06 -15.93 32.44
C ALA A 53 -15.47 -14.47 32.66
N HIS A 54 -16.66 -14.08 32.19
CA HIS A 54 -17.21 -12.73 32.29
C HIS A 54 -18.22 -12.55 33.45
N GLU A 55 -18.23 -13.47 34.42
CA GLU A 55 -19.15 -13.40 35.53
C GLU A 55 -18.98 -12.08 36.30
N GLY A 56 -20.11 -11.44 36.67
CA GLY A 56 -20.13 -10.16 37.37
C GLY A 56 -19.77 -8.93 36.55
N GLN A 57 -19.25 -9.10 35.33
CA GLN A 57 -18.93 -7.97 34.44
C GLN A 57 -20.19 -7.41 33.79
N LYS A 58 -20.23 -6.08 33.64
CA LYS A 58 -21.34 -5.35 32.99
C LYS A 58 -20.85 -4.43 31.89
N ARG A 59 -21.65 -4.31 30.84
CA ARG A 59 -21.44 -3.32 29.80
C ARG A 59 -21.81 -1.90 30.28
N LYS A 60 -21.50 -0.88 29.50
CA LYS A 60 -21.90 0.51 29.79
C LYS A 60 -23.41 0.73 29.73
N SER A 61 -24.16 -0.14 29.04
CA SER A 61 -25.62 -0.19 29.07
C SER A 61 -26.18 -0.68 30.40
N GLY A 62 -25.34 -1.26 31.30
CA GLY A 62 -25.73 -1.91 32.53
C GLY A 62 -26.06 -3.40 32.40
N GLU A 63 -26.14 -3.93 31.21
CA GLU A 63 -26.39 -5.35 30.90
C GLU A 63 -25.20 -6.25 31.22
N PRO A 64 -25.42 -7.56 31.47
CA PRO A 64 -24.33 -8.54 31.60
C PRO A 64 -23.40 -8.54 30.37
N TYR A 65 -22.08 -8.64 30.60
CA TYR A 65 -21.11 -8.56 29.52
C TYR A 65 -21.28 -9.66 28.46
N ILE A 66 -21.68 -10.85 28.88
CA ILE A 66 -21.86 -12.04 28.00
C ILE A 66 -22.80 -11.82 26.80
N ILE A 67 -23.72 -10.84 26.90
CA ILE A 67 -24.63 -10.49 25.79
C ILE A 67 -23.84 -10.09 24.55
N HIS A 68 -22.67 -9.46 24.73
CA HIS A 68 -21.82 -9.05 23.62
C HIS A 68 -21.18 -10.23 22.87
N PRO A 69 -20.43 -11.14 23.49
CA PRO A 69 -19.90 -12.32 22.81
C PRO A 69 -20.99 -13.17 22.14
N VAL A 70 -22.16 -13.33 22.78
CA VAL A 70 -23.30 -14.04 22.20
C VAL A 70 -23.79 -13.36 20.91
N ALA A 71 -23.96 -12.05 20.93
CA ALA A 71 -24.37 -11.29 19.75
C ALA A 71 -23.31 -11.36 18.61
N VAL A 72 -22.03 -11.31 18.96
CA VAL A 72 -20.95 -11.52 17.99
C VAL A 72 -21.04 -12.93 17.38
N ALA A 73 -21.22 -13.96 18.21
CA ALA A 73 -21.39 -15.34 17.74
C ALA A 73 -22.64 -15.51 16.84
N GLN A 74 -23.76 -14.83 17.15
CA GLN A 74 -24.93 -14.80 16.28
C GLN A 74 -24.64 -14.21 14.90
N ILE A 75 -23.96 -13.06 14.85
CA ILE A 75 -23.55 -12.43 13.57
C ILE A 75 -22.68 -13.41 12.77
N LEU A 76 -21.72 -14.09 13.40
CA LEU A 76 -20.87 -15.07 12.74
C LEU A 76 -21.66 -16.30 12.26
N ALA A 77 -22.63 -16.77 13.04
CA ALA A 77 -23.52 -17.87 12.68
C ALA A 77 -24.45 -17.52 11.51
N GLU A 78 -24.97 -16.28 11.46
CA GLU A 78 -25.74 -15.75 10.33
C GLU A 78 -24.92 -15.71 9.04
N LEU A 79 -23.61 -15.52 9.14
CA LEU A 79 -22.66 -15.62 8.02
C LEU A 79 -22.38 -17.10 7.63
N GLY A 80 -22.85 -18.08 8.40
CA GLY A 80 -22.65 -19.49 8.14
C GLY A 80 -21.22 -19.98 8.35
N LEU A 81 -20.50 -19.43 9.30
CA LEU A 81 -19.10 -19.76 9.57
C LEU A 81 -18.95 -21.07 10.37
N ASP A 82 -17.73 -21.62 10.35
CA ASP A 82 -17.39 -22.84 11.07
C ASP A 82 -17.48 -22.70 12.60
N ALA A 83 -17.58 -23.83 13.29
CA ALA A 83 -17.69 -23.86 14.75
C ALA A 83 -16.48 -23.20 15.43
N GLU A 84 -15.26 -23.33 14.89
CA GLU A 84 -14.06 -22.71 15.44
C GLU A 84 -14.15 -21.20 15.43
N THR A 85 -14.65 -20.60 14.34
CA THR A 85 -14.84 -19.16 14.23
C THR A 85 -15.94 -18.66 15.17
N ILE A 86 -17.04 -19.42 15.34
CA ILE A 86 -18.11 -19.06 16.27
C ILE A 86 -17.63 -19.15 17.72
N MET A 87 -16.89 -20.22 18.08
CA MET A 87 -16.26 -20.33 19.38
C MET A 87 -15.28 -19.18 19.64
N ALA A 88 -14.48 -18.82 18.64
CA ALA A 88 -13.59 -17.66 18.77
C ALA A 88 -14.37 -16.35 18.99
N GLY A 89 -15.54 -16.18 18.36
CA GLY A 89 -16.44 -15.05 18.60
C GLY A 89 -17.03 -15.02 20.02
N LEU A 90 -17.30 -16.18 20.63
CA LEU A 90 -17.72 -16.27 22.03
C LEU A 90 -16.57 -15.94 23.00
N LEU A 91 -15.33 -16.24 22.63
CA LEU A 91 -14.15 -16.18 23.49
C LEU A 91 -13.24 -14.96 23.22
N HIS A 92 -13.56 -14.10 22.24
CA HIS A 92 -12.64 -13.08 21.70
C HIS A 92 -12.14 -12.10 22.75
N ASP A 93 -12.98 -11.71 23.72
CA ASP A 93 -12.62 -10.78 24.78
C ASP A 93 -12.07 -11.45 26.05
N THR A 94 -12.11 -12.79 26.16
CA THR A 94 -11.73 -13.50 27.39
C THR A 94 -10.26 -13.31 27.78
N ILE A 95 -9.33 -13.31 26.81
CA ILE A 95 -7.91 -13.07 27.07
C ILE A 95 -7.64 -11.60 27.44
N GLU A 96 -8.46 -10.68 26.94
CA GLU A 96 -8.25 -9.25 27.13
C GLU A 96 -8.87 -8.72 28.42
N ASP A 97 -10.09 -9.13 28.71
CA ASP A 97 -10.92 -8.53 29.78
C ASP A 97 -11.09 -9.47 31.00
N THR A 98 -10.44 -10.66 30.99
CA THR A 98 -10.45 -11.62 32.11
C THR A 98 -9.05 -12.20 32.40
N GLU A 99 -8.95 -13.13 33.35
CA GLU A 99 -7.72 -13.82 33.74
C GLU A 99 -7.45 -15.08 32.89
N VAL A 100 -8.26 -15.37 31.87
CA VAL A 100 -8.13 -16.54 31.01
C VAL A 100 -6.83 -16.47 30.20
N ARG A 101 -6.05 -17.56 30.25
CA ARG A 101 -4.80 -17.69 29.52
C ARG A 101 -5.03 -18.36 28.16
N PRO A 102 -4.23 -18.00 27.13
CA PRO A 102 -4.31 -18.60 25.80
C PRO A 102 -4.21 -20.13 25.80
N GLU A 103 -3.39 -20.69 26.70
CA GLU A 103 -3.17 -22.13 26.85
C GLU A 103 -4.46 -22.86 27.26
N GLU A 104 -5.30 -22.26 28.10
CA GLU A 104 -6.57 -22.81 28.53
C GLU A 104 -7.59 -22.92 27.38
N ILE A 105 -7.55 -21.93 26.47
CA ILE A 105 -8.36 -21.95 25.26
C ILE A 105 -7.89 -23.06 24.31
N GLU A 106 -6.57 -23.23 24.16
CA GLU A 106 -6.02 -24.29 23.31
C GLU A 106 -6.38 -25.69 23.83
N GLU A 107 -6.22 -25.94 25.13
CA GLU A 107 -6.52 -27.23 25.75
C GLU A 107 -8.01 -27.63 25.61
N ARG A 108 -8.92 -26.66 25.71
CA ARG A 108 -10.38 -26.91 25.68
C ARG A 108 -10.99 -26.86 24.30
N PHE A 109 -10.54 -25.94 23.45
CA PHE A 109 -11.19 -25.61 22.18
C PHE A 109 -10.26 -25.75 20.95
N GLY A 110 -8.98 -26.06 21.18
CA GLY A 110 -8.00 -26.34 20.15
C GLY A 110 -7.21 -25.14 19.65
N ALA A 111 -6.09 -25.43 18.98
CA ALA A 111 -5.10 -24.44 18.54
C ALA A 111 -5.68 -23.43 17.51
N ALA A 112 -6.66 -23.82 16.71
CA ALA A 112 -7.28 -22.93 15.73
C ALA A 112 -8.08 -21.82 16.43
N VAL A 113 -8.87 -22.14 17.44
CA VAL A 113 -9.64 -21.16 18.23
C VAL A 113 -8.69 -20.24 18.96
N ARG A 114 -7.67 -20.78 19.66
CA ARG A 114 -6.62 -19.99 20.30
C ARG A 114 -6.01 -18.98 19.33
N LYS A 115 -5.58 -19.42 18.15
CA LYS A 115 -4.95 -18.57 17.15
C LYS A 115 -5.83 -17.38 16.73
N ILE A 116 -7.14 -17.63 16.54
CA ILE A 116 -8.07 -16.56 16.16
C ILE A 116 -8.26 -15.57 17.31
N VAL A 117 -8.47 -16.06 18.54
CA VAL A 117 -8.67 -15.22 19.74
C VAL A 117 -7.41 -14.40 20.06
N GLU A 118 -6.21 -15.02 20.05
CA GLU A 118 -4.96 -14.27 20.24
C GLU A 118 -4.74 -13.22 19.14
N GLY A 119 -5.06 -13.56 17.88
CA GLY A 119 -4.95 -12.65 16.77
C GLY A 119 -5.87 -11.44 16.95
N GLU A 120 -7.09 -11.67 17.40
CA GLU A 120 -8.06 -10.62 17.71
C GLU A 120 -7.59 -9.77 18.90
N THR A 121 -7.16 -10.39 19.99
CA THR A 121 -6.62 -9.72 21.19
C THR A 121 -5.40 -8.85 20.86
N LYS A 122 -4.48 -9.31 20.01
CA LYS A 122 -3.34 -8.50 19.55
C LYS A 122 -3.82 -7.24 18.83
N VAL A 123 -4.83 -7.37 17.98
CA VAL A 123 -5.43 -6.23 17.28
C VAL A 123 -6.08 -5.25 18.28
N SER A 124 -6.76 -5.75 19.31
CA SER A 124 -7.47 -4.95 20.31
C SER A 124 -6.56 -4.32 21.37
N LYS A 125 -5.58 -5.07 21.91
CA LYS A 125 -4.64 -4.59 22.96
C LYS A 125 -3.71 -3.49 22.49
N LEU A 126 -3.20 -3.59 21.27
CA LEU A 126 -2.35 -2.53 20.71
C LEU A 126 -3.08 -1.21 20.66
N TYR A 127 -4.37 -1.24 20.36
CA TYR A 127 -5.23 -0.05 20.38
C TYR A 127 -5.39 0.56 21.80
N LYS A 128 -5.52 -0.27 22.85
CA LYS A 128 -5.64 0.21 24.24
C LYS A 128 -4.28 0.69 24.80
N LEU A 129 -3.17 -0.02 24.54
CA LEU A 129 -1.83 0.31 25.01
C LEU A 129 -1.27 1.59 24.37
N ALA A 130 -1.55 1.82 23.09
CA ALA A 130 -1.17 3.06 22.41
C ALA A 130 -1.80 4.30 23.05
N HIS A 131 -2.93 4.15 23.73
CA HIS A 131 -3.62 5.24 24.44
C HIS A 131 -3.18 5.39 25.92
N ALA A 132 -2.58 4.35 26.51
CA ALA A 132 -2.25 4.34 27.95
C ALA A 132 -0.76 4.56 28.25
N ALA A 133 0.15 4.23 27.36
CA ALA A 133 1.58 4.21 27.64
C ALA A 133 2.40 4.93 26.56
N SER A 134 2.69 6.17 26.78
CA SER A 134 3.82 6.98 26.31
C SER A 134 3.42 8.35 25.78
N GLU A 135 3.82 9.35 26.52
CA GLU A 135 3.76 10.78 26.14
C GLU A 135 4.72 11.13 24.99
N ASP A 136 5.58 10.20 24.57
CA ASP A 136 6.72 10.47 23.66
C ASP A 136 6.49 10.22 22.16
N LYS A 137 5.38 9.59 21.71
CA LYS A 137 5.11 9.40 20.28
C LYS A 137 3.84 10.13 19.84
N PRO A 138 3.84 10.76 18.65
CA PRO A 138 2.63 11.36 18.07
C PRO A 138 1.49 10.35 17.94
N ALA A 139 0.27 10.74 18.23
CA ALA A 139 -0.91 9.88 18.19
C ALA A 139 -1.10 9.18 16.82
N GLU A 140 -0.66 9.84 15.73
CA GLU A 140 -0.70 9.31 14.36
C GLU A 140 0.25 8.11 14.15
N GLU A 141 1.44 8.11 14.77
CA GLU A 141 2.38 6.99 14.65
C GLU A 141 1.90 5.75 15.41
N LYS A 142 1.26 5.97 16.55
CA LYS A 142 0.65 4.89 17.34
C LYS A 142 -0.50 4.24 16.57
N HIS A 143 -1.38 5.04 16.02
CA HIS A 143 -2.48 4.56 15.19
C HIS A 143 -2.01 3.78 13.95
N ALA A 144 -0.93 4.24 13.31
CA ALA A 144 -0.33 3.51 12.18
C ALA A 144 0.26 2.15 12.60
N GLU A 145 0.88 2.06 13.78
CA GLU A 145 1.39 0.78 14.30
C GLU A 145 0.26 -0.21 14.59
N ASP A 146 -0.84 0.24 15.21
CA ASP A 146 -2.02 -0.58 15.49
C ASP A 146 -2.62 -1.16 14.21
N LEU A 147 -2.80 -0.32 13.20
CA LEU A 147 -3.28 -0.74 11.89
C LEU A 147 -2.33 -1.72 11.19
N ARG A 148 -1.02 -1.51 11.34
CA ARG A 148 -0.01 -2.43 10.81
C ARG A 148 -0.17 -3.83 11.39
N GLN A 149 -0.27 -3.94 12.72
CA GLN A 149 -0.42 -5.21 13.40
C GLN A 149 -1.75 -5.90 13.05
N MET A 150 -2.83 -5.12 12.93
CA MET A 150 -4.13 -5.62 12.46
C MET A 150 -4.00 -6.24 11.05
N PHE A 151 -3.37 -5.55 10.11
CA PHE A 151 -3.19 -6.08 8.76
C PHE A 151 -2.31 -7.32 8.72
N ILE A 152 -1.29 -7.41 9.58
CA ILE A 152 -0.42 -8.59 9.70
C ILE A 152 -1.20 -9.78 10.25
N ALA A 153 -1.93 -9.61 11.35
CA ALA A 153 -2.75 -10.67 11.95
C ALA A 153 -3.80 -11.20 10.94
N MET A 154 -4.45 -10.29 10.20
CA MET A 154 -5.40 -10.63 9.16
C MET A 154 -4.77 -11.46 8.01
N ALA A 155 -3.49 -11.21 7.69
CA ALA A 155 -2.78 -11.96 6.66
C ALA A 155 -2.39 -13.38 7.10
N GLU A 156 -2.36 -13.65 8.40
CA GLU A 156 -2.12 -14.98 8.96
C GLU A 156 -3.38 -15.87 8.94
N ASP A 157 -4.54 -15.31 9.28
CA ASP A 157 -5.83 -16.00 9.23
C ASP A 157 -6.96 -14.98 9.00
N VAL A 158 -7.68 -15.12 7.87
CA VAL A 158 -8.76 -14.21 7.50
C VAL A 158 -9.93 -14.22 8.50
N ARG A 159 -10.09 -15.29 9.29
CA ARG A 159 -11.16 -15.40 10.30
C ARG A 159 -11.00 -14.34 11.40
N ILE A 160 -9.78 -13.93 11.72
CA ILE A 160 -9.49 -12.88 12.69
C ILE A 160 -10.23 -11.58 12.33
N ILE A 161 -10.14 -11.15 11.05
CA ILE A 161 -10.85 -9.93 10.63
C ILE A 161 -12.35 -10.13 10.55
N ILE A 162 -12.84 -11.33 10.25
CA ILE A 162 -14.28 -11.60 10.22
C ILE A 162 -14.87 -11.50 11.62
N VAL A 163 -14.21 -12.07 12.65
CA VAL A 163 -14.58 -11.90 14.06
C VAL A 163 -14.55 -10.42 14.44
N LYS A 164 -13.50 -9.69 14.06
CA LYS A 164 -13.39 -8.25 14.33
C LYS A 164 -14.47 -7.42 13.65
N LEU A 165 -14.91 -7.79 12.45
CA LEU A 165 -16.04 -7.12 11.78
C LEU A 165 -17.35 -7.37 12.50
N ALA A 166 -17.58 -8.59 13.02
CA ALA A 166 -18.77 -8.91 13.82
C ALA A 166 -18.76 -8.17 15.18
N ASP A 167 -17.61 -8.13 15.86
CA ASP A 167 -17.41 -7.32 17.06
C ASP A 167 -17.71 -5.82 16.80
N ARG A 168 -17.10 -5.26 15.76
CA ARG A 168 -17.29 -3.85 15.37
C ARG A 168 -18.75 -3.55 15.07
N LEU A 169 -19.44 -4.45 14.37
CA LEU A 169 -20.86 -4.29 14.05
C LEU A 169 -21.73 -4.24 15.32
N HIS A 170 -21.51 -5.19 16.25
CA HIS A 170 -22.25 -5.19 17.51
C HIS A 170 -21.93 -3.94 18.36
N ASN A 171 -20.67 -3.50 18.40
CA ASN A 171 -20.26 -2.29 19.09
C ASN A 171 -20.94 -1.03 18.50
N LEU A 172 -21.14 -0.96 17.18
CA LEU A 172 -21.88 0.13 16.54
C LEU A 172 -23.39 0.09 16.87
N ARG A 173 -23.98 -1.11 16.92
CA ARG A 173 -25.39 -1.29 17.31
C ARG A 173 -25.68 -0.79 18.73
N THR A 174 -24.67 -0.79 19.60
CA THR A 174 -24.76 -0.36 21.00
C THR A 174 -23.96 0.93 21.28
N LEU A 175 -23.64 1.71 20.25
CA LEU A 175 -22.74 2.86 20.36
C LEU A 175 -23.40 4.05 21.08
N GLU A 176 -24.72 4.08 21.22
CA GLU A 176 -25.49 5.12 21.88
C GLU A 176 -25.12 5.30 23.37
N PHE A 177 -24.64 4.22 24.03
CA PHE A 177 -24.20 4.26 25.44
C PHE A 177 -22.81 4.85 25.64
N MET A 178 -22.13 5.28 24.55
CA MET A 178 -20.79 5.88 24.61
C MET A 178 -20.85 7.41 24.56
N PRO A 179 -19.85 8.13 25.13
CA PRO A 179 -19.76 9.58 24.99
C PRO A 179 -19.66 10.04 23.53
N PRO A 180 -20.22 11.20 23.14
CA PRO A 180 -20.28 11.67 21.75
C PRO A 180 -18.95 11.70 21.01
N HIS A 181 -17.86 12.14 21.66
CA HIS A 181 -16.53 12.17 21.05
C HIS A 181 -16.00 10.76 20.70
N LYS A 182 -16.37 9.74 21.50
CA LYS A 182 -16.02 8.34 21.21
C LYS A 182 -16.90 7.78 20.10
N GLN A 183 -18.20 8.15 20.09
CA GLN A 183 -19.11 7.75 19.01
C GLN A 183 -18.57 8.21 17.65
N GLN A 184 -18.23 9.49 17.51
CA GLN A 184 -17.69 10.03 16.25
C GLN A 184 -16.38 9.37 15.82
N ARG A 185 -15.45 9.12 16.77
CA ARG A 185 -14.18 8.47 16.48
C ARG A 185 -14.39 7.05 15.96
N ILE A 186 -15.19 6.24 16.66
CA ILE A 186 -15.47 4.84 16.30
C ILE A 186 -16.20 4.76 14.96
N ALA A 187 -17.17 5.64 14.71
CA ALA A 187 -17.90 5.71 13.47
C ALA A 187 -16.99 6.08 12.29
N ARG A 188 -16.08 7.06 12.46
CA ARG A 188 -15.12 7.45 11.42
C ARG A 188 -14.15 6.33 11.09
N GLU A 189 -13.54 5.73 12.09
CA GLU A 189 -12.66 4.57 11.91
C GLU A 189 -13.38 3.43 11.18
N THR A 190 -14.64 3.21 11.51
CA THR A 190 -15.45 2.18 10.85
C THR A 190 -15.66 2.47 9.36
N LEU A 191 -15.99 3.70 8.99
CA LEU A 191 -16.16 4.09 7.59
C LEU A 191 -14.84 4.06 6.79
N GLU A 192 -13.74 4.42 7.44
CA GLU A 192 -12.44 4.52 6.76
C GLU A 192 -11.73 3.17 6.61
N ILE A 193 -11.95 2.23 7.53
CA ILE A 193 -11.19 0.98 7.59
C ILE A 193 -12.09 -0.26 7.49
N TYR A 194 -13.04 -0.44 8.42
CA TYR A 194 -13.79 -1.69 8.55
C TYR A 194 -14.84 -1.90 7.46
N ALA A 195 -15.58 -0.88 7.06
CA ALA A 195 -16.54 -0.99 5.97
C ALA A 195 -15.88 -1.28 4.60
N PRO A 196 -14.76 -0.63 4.24
CA PRO A 196 -13.97 -1.02 3.07
C PRO A 196 -13.38 -2.44 3.15
N LEU A 197 -12.95 -2.90 4.32
CA LEU A 197 -12.48 -4.29 4.50
C LEU A 197 -13.63 -5.29 4.28
N ALA A 198 -14.80 -5.04 4.87
CA ALA A 198 -15.99 -5.86 4.63
C ALA A 198 -16.38 -5.88 3.14
N HIS A 199 -16.29 -4.75 2.45
CA HIS A 199 -16.47 -4.65 1.00
C HIS A 199 -15.45 -5.51 0.24
N ARG A 200 -14.18 -5.48 0.63
CA ARG A 200 -13.11 -6.24 -0.02
C ARG A 200 -13.27 -7.75 0.16
N LEU A 201 -13.71 -8.17 1.34
CA LEU A 201 -14.05 -9.55 1.65
C LEU A 201 -15.39 -9.99 1.00
N GLY A 202 -16.14 -9.06 0.42
CA GLY A 202 -17.42 -9.31 -0.23
C GLY A 202 -18.60 -9.48 0.74
N ILE A 203 -18.41 -9.23 2.04
CA ILE A 203 -19.46 -9.37 3.06
C ILE A 203 -20.40 -8.15 2.97
N GLY A 204 -21.31 -8.22 1.99
CA GLY A 204 -22.17 -7.09 1.60
C GLY A 204 -23.09 -6.62 2.70
N HIS A 205 -23.69 -7.54 3.46
CA HIS A 205 -24.59 -7.26 4.55
C HIS A 205 -23.90 -6.44 5.66
N ILE A 206 -22.78 -6.92 6.22
CA ILE A 206 -22.03 -6.22 7.25
C ILE A 206 -21.56 -4.84 6.77
N LYS A 207 -21.01 -4.76 5.57
CA LYS A 207 -20.55 -3.49 4.98
C LYS A 207 -21.63 -2.42 5.00
N LEU A 208 -22.83 -2.75 4.55
CA LEU A 208 -23.93 -1.81 4.41
C LEU A 208 -24.43 -1.32 5.77
N GLU A 209 -24.53 -2.21 6.75
CA GLU A 209 -24.95 -1.86 8.09
C GLU A 209 -23.88 -1.03 8.83
N LEU A 210 -22.59 -1.38 8.69
CA LEU A 210 -21.50 -0.57 9.22
C LEU A 210 -21.52 0.87 8.65
N GLU A 211 -21.77 1.02 7.34
CA GLU A 211 -21.87 2.33 6.69
C GLU A 211 -23.05 3.14 7.22
N ASP A 212 -24.25 2.56 7.32
CA ASP A 212 -25.45 3.26 7.78
C ASP A 212 -25.37 3.66 9.26
N LEU A 213 -24.91 2.74 10.13
CA LEU A 213 -24.75 3.04 11.54
C LEU A 213 -23.68 4.13 11.77
N SER A 214 -22.56 4.07 11.02
CA SER A 214 -21.53 5.10 11.12
C SER A 214 -22.03 6.47 10.66
N PHE A 215 -22.80 6.53 9.58
CA PHE A 215 -23.39 7.75 9.06
C PHE A 215 -24.30 8.42 10.11
N ARG A 216 -25.10 7.64 10.82
CA ARG A 216 -25.99 8.13 11.89
C ARG A 216 -25.25 8.93 12.97
N TYR A 217 -23.98 8.55 13.28
CA TYR A 217 -23.20 9.22 14.33
C TYR A 217 -22.25 10.30 13.80
N LEU A 218 -21.88 10.26 12.53
CA LEU A 218 -20.98 11.26 11.93
C LEU A 218 -21.72 12.50 11.48
N ASP A 219 -22.84 12.31 10.80
CA ASP A 219 -23.65 13.38 10.23
C ASP A 219 -25.13 13.19 10.60
N PRO A 220 -25.47 13.35 11.90
CA PRO A 220 -26.82 13.06 12.43
C PRO A 220 -27.91 13.94 11.82
N GLU A 221 -27.61 15.18 11.46
CA GLU A 221 -28.55 16.09 10.82
C GLU A 221 -28.93 15.62 9.41
N ASP A 222 -27.93 15.30 8.58
CA ASP A 222 -28.15 14.76 7.23
C ASP A 222 -28.84 13.39 7.26
N TYR A 223 -28.45 12.55 8.22
CA TYR A 223 -29.09 11.25 8.43
C TYR A 223 -30.58 11.40 8.73
N GLN A 224 -30.95 12.25 9.72
CA GLN A 224 -32.33 12.47 10.11
C GLN A 224 -33.16 13.15 9.01
N ALA A 225 -32.58 14.14 8.32
CA ALA A 225 -33.25 14.82 7.21
C ALA A 225 -33.55 13.85 6.06
N LEU A 226 -32.58 13.00 5.70
CA LEU A 226 -32.76 12.01 4.64
C LEU A 226 -33.75 10.91 5.05
N GLU A 227 -33.69 10.45 6.30
CA GLU A 227 -34.61 9.46 6.84
C GLU A 227 -36.05 9.99 6.85
N ALA A 228 -36.28 11.23 7.29
CA ALA A 228 -37.60 11.88 7.31
C ALA A 228 -38.18 12.01 5.89
N ARG A 229 -37.35 12.44 4.91
CA ARG A 229 -37.75 12.52 3.48
C ARG A 229 -38.09 11.16 2.89
N LEU A 230 -37.38 10.12 3.27
CA LEU A 230 -37.66 8.76 2.83
C LEU A 230 -38.92 8.20 3.54
N LYS A 231 -39.18 8.54 4.79
CA LYS A 231 -40.40 8.12 5.52
C LYS A 231 -41.67 8.77 4.96
N SER A 232 -41.63 10.03 4.55
CA SER A 232 -42.81 10.75 4.04
C SER A 232 -43.49 10.12 2.81
N HIS A 233 -42.72 9.40 1.96
CA HIS A 233 -43.25 8.72 0.76
C HIS A 233 -43.11 7.20 0.85
N ARG A 234 -42.98 6.65 2.05
CA ARG A 234 -42.70 5.22 2.25
C ARG A 234 -43.85 4.34 1.74
N ALA A 235 -45.08 4.64 2.11
CA ALA A 235 -46.27 3.85 1.74
C ALA A 235 -46.47 3.81 0.21
N GLU A 236 -46.30 4.95 -0.46
CA GLU A 236 -46.42 5.06 -1.91
C GLU A 236 -45.33 4.20 -2.63
N ARG A 237 -44.11 4.28 -2.13
CA ARG A 237 -42.99 3.48 -2.68
C ARG A 237 -43.15 1.98 -2.43
N GLU A 238 -43.57 1.58 -1.25
CA GLU A 238 -43.85 0.18 -0.91
C GLU A 238 -44.96 -0.38 -1.80
N ALA A 239 -46.03 0.38 -2.02
CA ALA A 239 -47.10 0.02 -2.92
C ALA A 239 -46.62 -0.15 -4.39
N ALA A 240 -45.78 0.78 -4.87
CA ALA A 240 -45.21 0.71 -6.21
C ALA A 240 -44.27 -0.52 -6.38
N VAL A 241 -43.42 -0.80 -5.37
CA VAL A 241 -42.54 -1.98 -5.39
C VAL A 241 -43.39 -3.26 -5.35
N GLN A 242 -44.43 -3.33 -4.55
CA GLN A 242 -45.30 -4.49 -4.45
C GLN A 242 -46.05 -4.76 -5.76
N ALA A 243 -46.62 -3.71 -6.36
CA ALA A 243 -47.29 -3.84 -7.67
C ALA A 243 -46.33 -4.27 -8.78
N ALA A 244 -45.09 -3.75 -8.78
CA ALA A 244 -44.06 -4.17 -9.73
C ALA A 244 -43.62 -5.63 -9.49
N LYS A 245 -43.49 -6.04 -8.22
CA LYS A 245 -43.17 -7.41 -7.82
C LYS A 245 -44.21 -8.39 -8.34
N GLU A 246 -45.49 -8.14 -8.07
CA GLU A 246 -46.60 -9.01 -8.49
C GLU A 246 -46.64 -9.14 -10.02
N LYS A 247 -46.49 -8.04 -10.76
CA LYS A 247 -46.44 -8.07 -12.21
C LYS A 247 -45.27 -8.89 -12.75
N LEU A 248 -44.07 -8.75 -12.14
CA LEU A 248 -42.91 -9.53 -12.52
C LEU A 248 -43.08 -11.01 -12.19
N GLU A 249 -43.54 -11.36 -10.99
CA GLU A 249 -43.81 -12.75 -10.57
C GLU A 249 -44.81 -13.45 -11.52
N GLN A 250 -45.87 -12.75 -11.92
CA GLN A 250 -46.85 -13.28 -12.90
C GLN A 250 -46.19 -13.54 -14.24
N ALA A 251 -45.31 -12.66 -14.74
CA ALA A 251 -44.63 -12.87 -16.01
C ALA A 251 -43.63 -14.03 -15.96
N LEU A 252 -42.83 -14.10 -14.87
CA LEU A 252 -41.89 -15.20 -14.64
C LEU A 252 -42.61 -16.55 -14.51
N ALA A 253 -43.74 -16.60 -13.83
CA ALA A 253 -44.52 -17.81 -13.64
C ALA A 253 -45.19 -18.30 -14.94
N ARG A 254 -45.45 -17.42 -15.93
CA ARG A 254 -46.05 -17.81 -17.23
C ARG A 254 -44.99 -18.29 -18.23
N ASP A 255 -43.73 -17.95 -18.05
CA ASP A 255 -42.65 -18.28 -18.98
C ASP A 255 -42.38 -19.79 -19.07
N PHE A 256 -42.39 -20.34 -20.27
CA PHE A 256 -42.23 -21.77 -20.51
C PHE A 256 -40.80 -22.23 -20.28
N ILE A 257 -39.79 -21.41 -20.64
CA ILE A 257 -38.38 -21.74 -20.51
C ILE A 257 -38.00 -21.80 -19.03
N LEU A 258 -38.46 -20.85 -18.24
CA LEU A 258 -38.20 -20.81 -16.81
C LEU A 258 -38.84 -22.01 -16.08
N LYS A 259 -40.06 -22.41 -16.44
CA LYS A 259 -40.71 -23.61 -15.86
C LYS A 259 -39.89 -24.90 -16.03
N GLN A 260 -39.18 -24.99 -17.14
CA GLN A 260 -38.34 -26.19 -17.39
C GLN A 260 -36.95 -26.09 -16.78
N SER A 261 -36.37 -24.88 -16.73
CA SER A 261 -34.97 -24.66 -16.41
C SER A 261 -34.73 -24.31 -14.93
N ILE A 262 -35.77 -23.83 -14.22
CA ILE A 262 -35.67 -23.32 -12.86
C ILE A 262 -36.40 -24.22 -11.89
N LYS A 263 -35.81 -24.42 -10.68
CA LYS A 263 -36.42 -25.09 -9.56
C LYS A 263 -37.27 -24.16 -8.72
N ASN A 264 -36.72 -22.95 -8.43
CA ASN A 264 -37.37 -21.94 -7.63
C ASN A 264 -36.99 -20.54 -8.10
N ILE A 265 -37.93 -19.57 -8.00
CA ILE A 265 -37.74 -18.16 -8.27
C ILE A 265 -38.24 -17.38 -7.08
N GLU A 266 -37.38 -16.52 -6.53
CA GLU A 266 -37.73 -15.63 -5.43
C GLU A 266 -37.60 -14.19 -5.89
N VAL A 267 -38.64 -13.36 -5.72
CA VAL A 267 -38.62 -11.94 -6.02
C VAL A 267 -38.82 -11.16 -4.72
N THR A 268 -37.81 -10.36 -4.36
CA THR A 268 -37.85 -9.56 -3.12
C THR A 268 -37.72 -8.08 -3.43
N GLY A 269 -38.48 -7.26 -2.71
CA GLY A 269 -38.22 -5.81 -2.68
C GLY A 269 -36.94 -5.51 -1.91
N ARG A 270 -36.18 -4.53 -2.36
CA ARG A 270 -34.99 -4.07 -1.67
C ARG A 270 -35.07 -2.58 -1.43
N THR A 271 -34.90 -2.20 -0.17
CA THR A 271 -34.65 -0.81 0.23
C THR A 271 -33.17 -0.50 0.12
N LYS A 272 -32.83 0.67 -0.38
CA LYS A 272 -31.43 1.12 -0.45
C LYS A 272 -31.04 1.77 0.87
N HIS A 273 -29.82 1.47 1.33
CA HIS A 273 -29.27 2.01 2.56
C HIS A 273 -29.03 3.53 2.47
N LEU A 274 -29.28 4.23 3.60
CA LEU A 274 -29.26 5.70 3.68
C LEU A 274 -27.91 6.29 3.28
N PHE A 275 -26.81 5.74 3.80
CA PHE A 275 -25.47 6.17 3.44
C PHE A 275 -25.18 6.05 1.94
N SER A 276 -25.64 4.95 1.32
CA SER A 276 -25.45 4.73 -0.13
C SER A 276 -26.23 5.76 -0.96
N ILE A 277 -27.38 6.22 -0.48
CA ILE A 277 -28.18 7.28 -1.13
C ILE A 277 -27.47 8.62 -0.96
N TRP A 278 -27.13 8.99 0.27
CA TRP A 278 -26.43 10.24 0.61
C TRP A 278 -25.13 10.41 -0.16
N LYS A 279 -24.27 9.41 -0.11
CA LYS A 279 -23.00 9.40 -0.86
C LYS A 279 -23.17 9.56 -2.37
N LYS A 280 -24.28 9.06 -2.94
CA LYS A 280 -24.59 9.22 -4.34
C LYS A 280 -25.08 10.62 -4.66
N MET A 281 -25.93 11.19 -3.78
CA MET A 281 -26.40 12.58 -3.90
C MET A 281 -25.19 13.54 -3.85
N GLU A 282 -24.30 13.37 -2.89
CA GLU A 282 -23.09 14.18 -2.73
C GLU A 282 -22.17 14.08 -3.96
N ARG A 283 -21.83 12.84 -4.36
CA ARG A 283 -20.91 12.61 -5.49
C ARG A 283 -21.44 13.11 -6.84
N GLU A 284 -22.76 13.00 -7.08
CA GLU A 284 -23.38 13.34 -8.36
C GLU A 284 -24.02 14.74 -8.34
N GLY A 285 -24.03 15.43 -7.22
CA GLY A 285 -24.69 16.75 -7.05
C GLY A 285 -26.21 16.71 -7.31
N LYS A 286 -26.85 15.56 -7.03
CA LYS A 286 -28.26 15.31 -7.37
C LYS A 286 -29.15 15.37 -6.16
N ALA A 287 -30.36 15.90 -6.36
CA ALA A 287 -31.43 15.81 -5.36
C ALA A 287 -31.94 14.36 -5.25
N LEU A 288 -32.61 14.04 -4.12
CA LEU A 288 -33.15 12.70 -3.85
C LEU A 288 -34.07 12.20 -4.95
N GLU A 289 -34.89 13.08 -5.51
CA GLU A 289 -35.86 12.79 -6.58
C GLU A 289 -35.20 12.41 -7.92
N GLN A 290 -33.93 12.76 -8.09
CA GLN A 290 -33.12 12.43 -9.28
C GLN A 290 -32.35 11.11 -9.14
N ILE A 291 -32.50 10.41 -8.01
CA ILE A 291 -31.89 9.11 -7.75
C ILE A 291 -32.78 7.99 -8.27
N TYR A 292 -32.45 7.44 -9.44
CA TYR A 292 -33.24 6.43 -10.16
C TYR A 292 -33.29 5.04 -9.53
N ASP A 293 -32.49 4.73 -8.50
CA ASP A 293 -32.36 3.41 -7.88
C ASP A 293 -32.81 3.37 -6.41
N LEU A 294 -33.79 4.22 -6.08
CA LEU A 294 -34.43 4.20 -4.77
C LEU A 294 -35.34 2.99 -4.60
N LEU A 295 -36.03 2.60 -5.67
CA LEU A 295 -36.88 1.42 -5.73
C LEU A 295 -36.09 0.30 -6.41
N ALA A 296 -36.04 -0.87 -5.80
CA ALA A 296 -35.35 -1.99 -6.37
C ALA A 296 -36.07 -3.31 -6.12
N LEU A 297 -36.03 -4.19 -7.11
CA LEU A 297 -36.40 -5.61 -7.00
C LEU A 297 -35.15 -6.48 -7.17
N ARG A 298 -35.12 -7.57 -6.44
CA ARG A 298 -34.13 -8.59 -6.56
C ARG A 298 -34.80 -9.89 -6.98
N VAL A 299 -34.32 -10.46 -8.08
CA VAL A 299 -34.75 -11.77 -8.60
C VAL A 299 -33.63 -12.78 -8.32
N ILE A 300 -33.94 -13.78 -7.52
CA ILE A 300 -33.02 -14.87 -7.15
C ILE A 300 -33.53 -16.14 -7.85
N LEU A 301 -32.67 -16.72 -8.67
CA LEU A 301 -32.99 -17.89 -9.49
C LEU A 301 -32.28 -19.13 -8.92
N GLU A 302 -32.98 -20.23 -8.81
CA GLU A 302 -32.41 -21.54 -8.49
C GLU A 302 -32.55 -22.46 -9.71
N PRO A 303 -31.52 -22.53 -10.58
CA PRO A 303 -31.58 -23.37 -11.78
C PRO A 303 -31.58 -24.84 -11.42
N ARG A 304 -32.22 -25.67 -12.26
CA ARG A 304 -32.14 -27.12 -12.15
C ARG A 304 -30.74 -27.59 -12.54
N GLN A 305 -30.08 -28.31 -11.66
CA GLN A 305 -28.74 -28.85 -11.87
C GLN A 305 -28.78 -30.09 -12.74
N GLY A 306 -27.93 -30.15 -13.77
CA GLY A 306 -27.64 -31.35 -14.55
C GLY A 306 -26.45 -32.12 -13.98
N LYS A 307 -25.98 -33.13 -14.69
CA LYS A 307 -24.83 -33.93 -14.27
C LYS A 307 -23.48 -33.30 -14.58
N ASP A 308 -23.44 -32.42 -15.58
CA ASP A 308 -22.22 -31.77 -16.02
C ASP A 308 -22.07 -30.40 -15.37
N PRO A 309 -20.98 -30.12 -14.62
CA PRO A 309 -20.71 -28.85 -13.98
C PRO A 309 -20.54 -27.68 -14.96
N GLU A 310 -19.94 -27.90 -16.15
CA GLU A 310 -19.73 -26.84 -17.14
C GLU A 310 -21.05 -26.43 -17.79
N GLU A 311 -21.92 -27.40 -18.09
CA GLU A 311 -23.27 -27.14 -18.61
C GLU A 311 -24.12 -26.40 -17.56
N ASN A 312 -24.01 -26.76 -16.27
CA ASN A 312 -24.69 -26.04 -15.19
C ASN A 312 -24.26 -24.58 -15.10
N ALA A 313 -22.95 -24.30 -15.14
CA ALA A 313 -22.41 -22.94 -15.09
C ALA A 313 -22.86 -22.09 -16.31
N LEU A 314 -23.00 -22.70 -17.49
CA LEU A 314 -23.52 -22.04 -18.67
C LEU A 314 -25.02 -21.74 -18.50
N ARG A 315 -25.79 -22.73 -18.05
CA ARG A 315 -27.25 -22.63 -17.82
C ARG A 315 -27.57 -21.53 -16.80
N GLU A 316 -26.80 -21.44 -15.72
CA GLU A 316 -26.96 -20.40 -14.71
C GLU A 316 -26.86 -18.98 -15.31
N LYS A 317 -25.91 -18.76 -16.21
CA LYS A 317 -25.79 -17.48 -16.90
C LYS A 317 -26.97 -17.26 -17.87
N GLN A 318 -27.31 -18.26 -18.66
CA GLN A 318 -28.39 -18.17 -19.66
C GLN A 318 -29.72 -17.80 -19.02
N VAL A 319 -30.10 -18.41 -17.89
CA VAL A 319 -31.38 -18.09 -17.22
C VAL A 319 -31.38 -16.64 -16.67
N CYS A 320 -30.28 -16.12 -16.24
CA CYS A 320 -30.18 -14.72 -15.83
C CYS A 320 -30.42 -13.76 -17.00
N TYR A 321 -29.80 -14.01 -18.16
CA TYR A 321 -30.02 -13.19 -19.37
C TYR A 321 -31.43 -13.37 -19.93
N HIS A 322 -32.04 -14.55 -19.84
CA HIS A 322 -33.41 -14.76 -20.23
C HIS A 322 -34.39 -13.93 -19.38
N VAL A 323 -34.19 -13.91 -18.05
CA VAL A 323 -34.99 -13.06 -17.15
C VAL A 323 -34.78 -11.57 -17.44
N LEU A 324 -33.57 -11.14 -17.80
CA LEU A 324 -33.32 -9.75 -18.24
C LEU A 324 -34.18 -9.40 -19.46
N GLY A 325 -34.27 -10.31 -20.45
CA GLY A 325 -35.14 -10.15 -21.60
C GLY A 325 -36.61 -10.00 -21.22
N LEU A 326 -37.12 -10.80 -20.29
CA LEU A 326 -38.48 -10.71 -19.79
C LEU A 326 -38.74 -9.37 -19.05
N VAL A 327 -37.79 -8.92 -18.24
CA VAL A 327 -37.90 -7.62 -17.56
C VAL A 327 -38.00 -6.47 -18.60
N HIS A 328 -37.20 -6.51 -19.68
CA HIS A 328 -37.23 -5.52 -20.75
C HIS A 328 -38.45 -5.63 -21.64
N ALA A 329 -39.08 -6.78 -21.74
CA ALA A 329 -40.37 -6.96 -22.40
C ALA A 329 -41.54 -6.39 -21.57
N LEU A 330 -41.45 -6.41 -20.24
CA LEU A 330 -42.44 -5.84 -19.33
C LEU A 330 -42.35 -4.33 -19.20
N TRP A 331 -41.14 -3.79 -19.23
CA TRP A 331 -40.84 -2.38 -18.96
C TRP A 331 -39.71 -1.87 -19.83
N GLN A 332 -39.78 -0.61 -20.19
CA GLN A 332 -38.76 0.02 -21.01
C GLN A 332 -37.48 0.31 -20.22
N PRO A 333 -36.31 -0.21 -20.62
CA PRO A 333 -35.06 0.09 -19.92
C PRO A 333 -34.60 1.52 -20.18
N ILE A 334 -33.95 2.13 -19.18
CA ILE A 334 -33.31 3.43 -19.33
C ILE A 334 -31.96 3.22 -20.03
N PRO A 335 -31.69 3.91 -21.17
CA PRO A 335 -30.41 3.76 -21.89
C PRO A 335 -29.19 4.00 -21.03
N GLY A 336 -28.15 3.16 -21.18
CA GLY A 336 -26.91 3.26 -20.42
C GLY A 336 -27.00 2.84 -18.93
N ARG A 337 -28.14 2.28 -18.49
CA ARG A 337 -28.36 1.85 -17.11
C ARG A 337 -28.37 0.33 -16.92
N VAL A 338 -27.91 -0.41 -17.90
CA VAL A 338 -27.67 -1.84 -17.77
C VAL A 338 -26.22 -2.08 -17.33
N LYS A 339 -26.03 -2.89 -16.29
CA LYS A 339 -24.70 -3.27 -15.81
C LYS A 339 -24.62 -4.79 -15.71
N ASP A 340 -23.68 -5.35 -16.41
CA ASP A 340 -23.45 -6.78 -16.48
C ASP A 340 -22.25 -7.19 -15.62
N TYR A 341 -22.53 -7.56 -14.38
CA TYR A 341 -21.53 -8.09 -13.46
C TYR A 341 -21.46 -9.63 -13.51
N ILE A 342 -22.22 -10.30 -14.42
CA ILE A 342 -22.04 -11.74 -14.68
C ILE A 342 -20.92 -11.92 -15.69
N ALA A 343 -20.94 -11.15 -16.79
CA ALA A 343 -19.85 -11.16 -17.78
C ALA A 343 -18.55 -10.56 -17.19
N VAL A 344 -18.68 -9.52 -16.36
CA VAL A 344 -17.56 -8.78 -15.76
C VAL A 344 -17.72 -8.75 -14.23
N PRO A 345 -17.37 -9.83 -13.51
CA PRO A 345 -17.48 -9.87 -12.07
C PRO A 345 -16.65 -8.79 -11.37
N LYS A 346 -17.16 -8.26 -10.25
CA LYS A 346 -16.37 -7.33 -9.43
C LYS A 346 -15.17 -8.05 -8.77
N PRO A 347 -14.13 -7.32 -8.33
CA PRO A 347 -12.93 -7.91 -7.71
C PRO A 347 -13.21 -8.77 -6.48
N ASN A 348 -14.30 -8.48 -5.76
CA ASN A 348 -14.75 -9.24 -4.61
C ASN A 348 -15.63 -10.47 -4.98
N GLY A 349 -15.70 -10.81 -6.27
CA GLY A 349 -16.49 -11.95 -6.76
C GLY A 349 -17.98 -11.67 -6.92
N TYR A 350 -18.46 -10.45 -6.71
CA TYR A 350 -19.86 -10.10 -6.90
C TYR A 350 -20.30 -10.26 -8.35
N GLN A 351 -21.40 -11.00 -8.57
CA GLN A 351 -22.05 -11.24 -9.86
C GLN A 351 -23.54 -10.93 -9.79
N SER A 352 -24.07 -10.19 -10.75
CA SER A 352 -25.51 -9.90 -10.92
C SER A 352 -25.72 -9.13 -12.22
N LEU A 353 -26.86 -9.27 -12.87
CA LEU A 353 -27.32 -8.29 -13.87
C LEU A 353 -28.09 -7.19 -13.15
N HIS A 354 -27.82 -5.94 -13.49
CA HIS A 354 -28.59 -4.78 -13.02
C HIS A 354 -29.16 -4.06 -14.21
N THR A 355 -30.45 -3.78 -14.17
CA THR A 355 -31.11 -2.91 -15.15
C THR A 355 -32.03 -1.94 -14.44
N THR A 356 -32.09 -0.69 -14.93
CA THR A 356 -33.07 0.29 -14.44
C THR A 356 -34.11 0.48 -15.52
N VAL A 357 -35.36 0.26 -15.16
CA VAL A 357 -36.52 0.34 -16.07
C VAL A 357 -37.53 1.38 -15.58
N ILE A 358 -38.39 1.87 -16.47
CA ILE A 358 -39.56 2.70 -16.10
C ILE A 358 -40.69 1.72 -15.81
N ALA A 359 -41.03 1.57 -14.53
CA ALA A 359 -42.02 0.62 -14.07
C ALA A 359 -43.40 1.24 -13.85
N VAL A 360 -44.13 0.80 -12.84
CA VAL A 360 -45.46 1.26 -12.49
C VAL A 360 -45.48 2.77 -12.19
N ASN A 361 -46.46 3.49 -12.67
CA ASN A 361 -46.65 4.94 -12.49
C ASN A 361 -45.49 5.82 -13.00
N GLY A 362 -44.69 5.33 -13.96
CA GLY A 362 -43.57 6.08 -14.52
C GLY A 362 -42.35 6.19 -13.59
N LEU A 363 -42.34 5.47 -12.46
CA LEU A 363 -41.23 5.50 -11.52
C LEU A 363 -40.07 4.60 -11.97
N PRO A 364 -38.82 5.07 -11.84
CA PRO A 364 -37.66 4.25 -12.12
C PRO A 364 -37.50 3.14 -11.08
N LEU A 365 -37.26 1.91 -11.56
CA LEU A 365 -37.07 0.71 -10.76
C LEU A 365 -35.79 0.00 -11.17
N GLU A 366 -34.89 -0.23 -10.24
CA GLU A 366 -33.73 -1.11 -10.48
C GLU A 366 -34.14 -2.58 -10.31
N VAL A 367 -33.83 -3.44 -11.26
CA VAL A 367 -34.00 -4.88 -11.15
C VAL A 367 -32.65 -5.55 -11.14
N GLN A 368 -32.38 -6.31 -10.08
CA GLN A 368 -31.15 -7.09 -9.89
C GLN A 368 -31.45 -8.56 -10.09
N ILE A 369 -30.78 -9.21 -11.03
CA ILE A 369 -31.03 -10.60 -11.42
C ILE A 369 -29.75 -11.41 -11.16
N ARG A 370 -29.89 -12.50 -10.41
CA ARG A 370 -28.77 -13.37 -10.06
C ARG A 370 -29.25 -14.77 -9.63
N THR A 371 -28.38 -15.78 -9.70
CA THR A 371 -28.66 -17.09 -9.17
C THR A 371 -28.56 -17.10 -7.64
N ARG A 372 -29.03 -18.16 -7.00
CA ARG A 372 -28.90 -18.35 -5.54
C ARG A 372 -27.44 -18.41 -5.12
N GLU A 373 -26.57 -19.05 -5.90
CA GLU A 373 -25.13 -19.08 -5.62
C GLU A 373 -24.50 -17.68 -5.71
N MET A 374 -24.80 -16.93 -6.79
CA MET A 374 -24.36 -15.53 -6.93
C MET A 374 -24.90 -14.65 -5.79
N HIS A 375 -26.11 -14.95 -5.30
CA HIS A 375 -26.71 -14.23 -4.16
C HIS A 375 -25.91 -14.45 -2.88
N GLN A 376 -25.57 -15.70 -2.59
CA GLN A 376 -24.78 -16.03 -1.41
C GLN A 376 -23.40 -15.36 -1.45
N VAL A 377 -22.72 -15.43 -2.59
CA VAL A 377 -21.44 -14.72 -2.77
C VAL A 377 -21.60 -13.20 -2.60
N ALA A 378 -22.73 -12.62 -3.02
CA ALA A 378 -22.98 -11.18 -2.90
C ALA A 378 -23.29 -10.72 -1.46
N GLU A 379 -23.94 -11.56 -0.64
CA GLU A 379 -24.30 -11.24 0.75
C GLU A 379 -23.17 -11.64 1.73
N PHE A 380 -22.62 -12.85 1.57
CA PHE A 380 -21.69 -13.45 2.52
C PHE A 380 -20.22 -13.39 2.06
N GLY A 381 -19.96 -13.07 0.78
CA GLY A 381 -18.60 -12.92 0.24
C GLY A 381 -17.75 -14.17 0.43
N ILE A 382 -16.62 -13.98 1.11
CA ILE A 382 -15.70 -15.08 1.43
C ILE A 382 -16.34 -16.11 2.35
N ALA A 383 -17.24 -15.72 3.24
CA ALA A 383 -17.94 -16.62 4.18
C ALA A 383 -18.87 -17.62 3.47
N ALA A 384 -19.37 -17.31 2.26
CA ALA A 384 -20.18 -18.22 1.47
C ALA A 384 -19.51 -19.59 1.19
N HIS A 385 -18.17 -19.65 1.26
CA HIS A 385 -17.42 -20.90 1.06
C HIS A 385 -17.54 -21.88 2.22
N TRP A 386 -17.76 -21.40 3.44
CA TRP A 386 -17.97 -22.27 4.60
C TRP A 386 -19.36 -22.89 4.61
N LEU A 387 -20.36 -22.23 4.00
CA LEU A 387 -21.74 -22.74 3.90
C LEU A 387 -21.92 -23.97 3.02
N TYR A 388 -21.06 -24.18 2.01
CA TYR A 388 -21.32 -25.18 0.94
C TYR A 388 -20.56 -26.50 1.06
N LYS A 389 -19.57 -26.63 1.95
CA LYS A 389 -18.74 -27.83 2.01
C LYS A 389 -18.39 -28.22 3.44
N GLU A 390 -19.23 -29.05 4.04
CA GLU A 390 -18.74 -29.94 5.09
C GLU A 390 -17.59 -30.77 4.52
N GLY A 391 -16.35 -30.48 4.94
CA GLY A 391 -15.18 -31.34 4.78
C GLY A 391 -14.20 -31.08 3.64
N VAL A 392 -14.43 -30.12 2.71
CA VAL A 392 -13.42 -29.76 1.69
C VAL A 392 -13.36 -28.25 1.51
N THR A 393 -12.63 -27.57 2.38
CA THR A 393 -12.07 -26.26 2.05
C THR A 393 -11.05 -26.46 0.93
N ASP A 394 -11.36 -26.01 -0.31
CA ASP A 394 -10.32 -25.90 -1.32
C ASP A 394 -9.41 -24.70 -0.92
N PRO A 395 -8.23 -24.95 -0.30
CA PRO A 395 -7.34 -23.89 0.17
C PRO A 395 -6.87 -23.01 -0.98
N GLU A 396 -6.87 -23.52 -2.21
CA GLU A 396 -6.43 -22.80 -3.39
C GLU A 396 -7.50 -21.82 -3.91
N ALA A 397 -8.79 -22.17 -3.80
CA ALA A 397 -9.87 -21.24 -4.14
C ALA A 397 -9.94 -20.09 -3.13
N LEU A 398 -9.76 -20.39 -1.85
CA LEU A 398 -9.66 -19.41 -0.79
C LEU A 398 -8.43 -18.50 -1.01
N LYS A 399 -7.25 -19.06 -1.25
CA LYS A 399 -6.01 -18.34 -1.55
C LYS A 399 -6.13 -17.45 -2.79
N ARG A 400 -6.83 -17.87 -3.83
CA ARG A 400 -7.06 -17.03 -5.03
C ARG A 400 -7.92 -15.81 -4.71
N ARG A 401 -8.96 -15.92 -3.89
CA ARG A 401 -9.84 -14.79 -3.51
C ARG A 401 -9.21 -13.84 -2.51
N VAL A 402 -8.37 -14.37 -1.62
CA VAL A 402 -7.60 -13.58 -0.63
C VAL A 402 -6.16 -13.34 -1.05
N GLY A 403 -5.84 -13.52 -2.34
CA GLY A 403 -4.47 -13.35 -2.86
C GLY A 403 -3.81 -12.02 -2.50
N TRP A 404 -4.60 -10.99 -2.25
CA TRP A 404 -4.13 -9.71 -1.74
C TRP A 404 -3.57 -9.77 -0.31
N LEU A 405 -3.99 -10.77 0.53
CA LEU A 405 -3.40 -10.98 1.86
C LEU A 405 -1.93 -11.36 1.78
N LYS A 406 -1.54 -12.11 0.74
CA LYS A 406 -0.13 -12.41 0.50
C LYS A 406 0.70 -11.15 0.26
N SER A 407 0.12 -10.17 -0.43
CA SER A 407 0.79 -8.88 -0.64
C SER A 407 1.06 -8.14 0.66
N ILE A 408 0.21 -8.30 1.68
CA ILE A 408 0.43 -7.71 3.02
C ILE A 408 1.67 -8.33 3.67
N GLN A 409 1.86 -9.66 3.57
CA GLN A 409 3.05 -10.34 4.09
C GLN A 409 4.32 -9.88 3.38
N ASP A 410 4.28 -9.74 2.05
CA ASP A 410 5.39 -9.21 1.27
C ASP A 410 5.74 -7.77 1.70
N TRP A 411 4.72 -6.94 1.93
CA TRP A 411 4.89 -5.56 2.38
C TRP A 411 5.42 -5.44 3.82
N GLN A 412 5.09 -6.38 4.69
CA GLN A 412 5.64 -6.43 6.05
C GLN A 412 7.17 -6.51 6.04
N GLN A 413 7.74 -7.29 5.12
CA GLN A 413 9.19 -7.42 4.98
C GLN A 413 9.87 -6.19 4.36
N GLU A 414 9.14 -5.42 3.57
CA GLU A 414 9.68 -4.31 2.78
C GLU A 414 9.60 -2.96 3.50
N TYR A 415 8.55 -2.71 4.31
CA TYR A 415 8.40 -1.45 5.05
C TYR A 415 8.85 -1.59 6.50
N SER A 416 9.91 -0.86 6.86
CA SER A 416 10.35 -0.72 8.24
C SER A 416 9.47 0.25 9.05
N ASN A 417 8.86 1.24 8.37
CA ASN A 417 8.00 2.26 8.98
C ASN A 417 6.52 1.87 8.88
N SER A 418 5.80 1.93 10.00
CA SER A 418 4.38 1.56 10.10
C SER A 418 3.47 2.47 9.29
N ARG A 419 3.75 3.78 9.23
CA ARG A 419 2.97 4.75 8.46
C ARG A 419 3.02 4.43 6.96
N ASP A 420 4.21 4.20 6.42
CA ASP A 420 4.40 3.87 5.00
C ASP A 420 3.73 2.54 4.64
N PHE A 421 3.81 1.55 5.55
CA PHE A 421 3.13 0.27 5.40
C PHE A 421 1.62 0.44 5.34
N VAL A 422 1.03 1.15 6.31
CA VAL A 422 -0.42 1.37 6.39
C VAL A 422 -0.91 2.17 5.19
N GLU A 423 -0.20 3.23 4.77
CA GLU A 423 -0.55 3.99 3.57
C GLU A 423 -0.54 3.11 2.32
N ALA A 424 0.47 2.25 2.17
CA ALA A 424 0.56 1.32 1.04
C ALA A 424 -0.60 0.32 1.04
N VAL A 425 -0.89 -0.30 2.20
CA VAL A 425 -2.00 -1.26 2.36
C VAL A 425 -3.33 -0.56 2.10
N THR A 426 -3.56 0.59 2.70
CA THR A 426 -4.80 1.36 2.54
C THR A 426 -5.03 1.74 1.08
N LYS A 427 -4.01 2.26 0.41
CA LYS A 427 -4.10 2.65 -1.00
C LYS A 427 -4.38 1.47 -1.93
N GLU A 428 -3.77 0.32 -1.70
CA GLU A 428 -3.96 -0.89 -2.51
C GLU A 428 -5.30 -1.57 -2.20
N LEU A 429 -5.72 -1.63 -0.94
CA LEU A 429 -6.95 -2.32 -0.51
C LEU A 429 -8.20 -1.47 -0.68
N LEU A 430 -8.13 -0.19 -0.33
CA LEU A 430 -9.28 0.71 -0.25
C LEU A 430 -9.36 1.67 -1.44
N GLY A 431 -8.29 1.75 -2.26
CA GLY A 431 -8.23 2.56 -3.47
C GLY A 431 -9.24 2.14 -4.54
N GLY A 432 -9.72 3.11 -5.30
CA GLY A 432 -10.56 2.85 -6.49
C GLY A 432 -9.83 1.96 -7.50
N ARG A 433 -10.58 1.22 -8.30
CA ARG A 433 -10.04 0.32 -9.34
C ARG A 433 -10.44 0.80 -10.73
N VAL A 434 -9.58 0.54 -11.71
CA VAL A 434 -9.83 0.75 -13.15
C VAL A 434 -9.77 -0.58 -13.88
N PHE A 435 -10.76 -0.82 -14.74
CA PHE A 435 -10.85 -2.02 -15.57
C PHE A 435 -10.54 -1.65 -17.01
N VAL A 436 -9.47 -2.21 -17.53
CA VAL A 436 -9.03 -2.00 -18.92
C VAL A 436 -8.96 -3.33 -19.65
N PHE A 437 -8.98 -3.29 -20.97
CA PHE A 437 -9.00 -4.48 -21.81
C PHE A 437 -7.67 -4.65 -22.55
N THR A 438 -7.23 -5.89 -22.70
CA THR A 438 -6.21 -6.21 -23.70
C THR A 438 -6.87 -6.20 -25.09
N PRO A 439 -6.10 -6.11 -26.19
CA PRO A 439 -6.65 -6.23 -27.55
C PRO A 439 -7.39 -7.55 -27.82
N ARG A 440 -7.12 -8.59 -27.01
CA ARG A 440 -7.80 -9.90 -27.07
C ARG A 440 -9.05 -9.95 -26.20
N GLY A 441 -9.51 -8.84 -25.63
CA GLY A 441 -10.70 -8.77 -24.78
C GLY A 441 -10.51 -9.23 -23.34
N LYS A 442 -9.28 -9.61 -22.92
CA LYS A 442 -9.04 -9.96 -21.49
C LYS A 442 -9.10 -8.72 -20.63
N ILE A 443 -9.89 -8.80 -19.55
CA ILE A 443 -10.05 -7.71 -18.59
C ILE A 443 -8.85 -7.71 -17.62
N ILE A 444 -8.26 -6.55 -17.45
CA ILE A 444 -7.17 -6.28 -16.48
C ILE A 444 -7.69 -5.29 -15.47
N ASN A 445 -7.57 -5.66 -14.20
CA ASN A 445 -8.01 -4.87 -13.06
C ASN A 445 -6.80 -4.23 -12.37
N LEU A 446 -6.71 -2.90 -12.39
CA LEU A 446 -5.60 -2.12 -11.83
C LEU A 446 -6.11 -1.10 -10.80
N PRO A 447 -5.26 -0.61 -9.88
CA PRO A 447 -5.59 0.55 -9.06
C PRO A 447 -5.90 1.78 -9.92
N ARG A 448 -6.82 2.63 -9.45
CA ARG A 448 -7.10 3.92 -10.13
C ARG A 448 -5.84 4.78 -10.17
N GLY A 449 -5.65 5.48 -11.30
CA GLY A 449 -4.43 6.25 -11.56
C GLY A 449 -3.28 5.41 -12.12
N SER A 450 -3.49 4.09 -12.36
CA SER A 450 -2.49 3.25 -13.02
C SER A 450 -2.23 3.70 -14.45
N THR A 451 -1.01 3.46 -14.91
CA THR A 451 -0.49 3.90 -16.21
C THR A 451 -0.22 2.69 -17.13
N PRO A 452 0.09 2.90 -18.41
CA PRO A 452 0.54 1.83 -19.31
C PRO A 452 1.75 1.05 -18.78
N VAL A 453 2.61 1.67 -17.97
CA VAL A 453 3.73 0.97 -17.30
C VAL A 453 3.19 -0.09 -16.33
N ASP A 454 2.22 0.29 -15.50
CA ASP A 454 1.57 -0.64 -14.56
C ASP A 454 0.88 -1.79 -15.28
N PHE A 455 0.18 -1.47 -16.37
CA PHE A 455 -0.50 -2.46 -17.20
C PHE A 455 0.50 -3.46 -17.81
N ALA A 456 1.61 -2.99 -18.40
CA ALA A 456 2.62 -3.84 -19.02
C ALA A 456 3.21 -4.84 -18.02
N TYR A 457 3.60 -4.37 -16.83
CA TYR A 457 4.14 -5.22 -15.77
C TYR A 457 3.09 -6.13 -15.13
N HIS A 458 1.81 -5.78 -15.20
CA HIS A 458 0.73 -6.65 -14.76
C HIS A 458 0.51 -7.83 -15.73
N ILE A 459 0.64 -7.60 -17.03
CA ILE A 459 0.55 -8.65 -18.05
C ILE A 459 1.69 -9.66 -17.87
N HIS A 460 2.94 -9.20 -17.96
CA HIS A 460 4.12 -10.03 -17.80
C HIS A 460 5.36 -9.15 -17.55
N THR A 461 6.31 -9.65 -16.76
CA THR A 461 7.55 -8.93 -16.46
C THR A 461 8.33 -8.59 -17.75
N GLU A 462 8.46 -9.53 -18.67
CA GLU A 462 9.14 -9.32 -19.96
C GLU A 462 8.44 -8.28 -20.85
N VAL A 463 7.11 -8.25 -20.85
CA VAL A 463 6.35 -7.21 -21.57
C VAL A 463 6.68 -5.83 -21.00
N GLY A 464 6.76 -5.72 -19.66
CA GLY A 464 7.20 -4.52 -18.99
C GLY A 464 8.64 -4.14 -19.34
N HIS A 465 9.57 -5.10 -19.28
CA HIS A 465 10.99 -4.83 -19.57
C HIS A 465 11.24 -4.37 -21.02
N HIS A 466 10.51 -4.92 -21.98
CA HIS A 466 10.70 -4.64 -23.40
C HIS A 466 9.75 -3.58 -23.96
N MET A 467 8.97 -2.89 -23.12
CA MET A 467 8.04 -1.86 -23.55
C MET A 467 8.78 -0.65 -24.13
N VAL A 468 8.30 -0.16 -25.29
CA VAL A 468 8.75 1.08 -25.94
C VAL A 468 7.66 2.14 -26.00
N GLY A 469 6.39 1.75 -25.85
CA GLY A 469 5.26 2.65 -25.92
C GLY A 469 3.95 1.92 -25.66
N ALA A 470 2.85 2.67 -25.65
CA ALA A 470 1.52 2.13 -25.50
C ALA A 470 0.51 2.83 -26.42
N LYS A 471 -0.52 2.08 -26.83
CA LYS A 471 -1.72 2.62 -27.47
C LYS A 471 -2.92 2.39 -26.58
N VAL A 472 -3.76 3.40 -26.46
CA VAL A 472 -5.05 3.32 -25.78
C VAL A 472 -6.14 3.62 -26.81
N ASN A 473 -7.08 2.71 -26.96
CA ASN A 473 -8.14 2.78 -27.98
C ASN A 473 -7.57 3.07 -29.40
N GLY A 474 -6.44 2.44 -29.74
CA GLY A 474 -5.75 2.57 -31.03
C GLY A 474 -4.88 3.82 -31.17
N ARG A 475 -4.85 4.75 -30.21
CA ARG A 475 -4.03 5.98 -30.23
C ARG A 475 -2.81 5.84 -29.33
N ILE A 476 -1.66 6.30 -29.81
CA ILE A 476 -0.42 6.36 -29.01
C ILE A 476 -0.62 7.36 -27.87
N VAL A 477 -0.30 6.96 -26.65
CA VAL A 477 -0.38 7.79 -25.44
C VAL A 477 0.98 7.86 -24.72
N PRO A 478 1.24 8.92 -23.95
CA PRO A 478 2.40 8.98 -23.06
C PRO A 478 2.39 7.84 -22.03
N LEU A 479 3.54 7.37 -21.59
CA LEU A 479 3.63 6.32 -20.55
C LEU A 479 3.13 6.79 -19.17
N SER A 480 2.99 8.08 -18.96
CA SER A 480 2.38 8.71 -17.78
C SER A 480 0.86 8.85 -17.86
N TYR A 481 0.23 8.43 -18.95
CA TYR A 481 -1.22 8.50 -19.14
C TYR A 481 -1.96 7.68 -18.07
N GLU A 482 -2.94 8.28 -17.41
CA GLU A 482 -3.79 7.58 -16.43
C GLU A 482 -4.93 6.83 -17.13
N LEU A 483 -4.89 5.50 -17.03
CA LEU A 483 -5.86 4.61 -17.66
C LEU A 483 -7.26 4.80 -17.08
N GLN A 484 -8.28 4.79 -17.96
CA GLN A 484 -9.68 4.94 -17.62
C GLN A 484 -10.45 3.63 -17.81
N ASN A 485 -11.62 3.51 -17.15
CA ASN A 485 -12.46 2.33 -17.28
C ASN A 485 -12.93 2.12 -18.74
N GLY A 486 -12.83 0.87 -19.21
CA GLY A 486 -13.33 0.48 -20.53
C GLY A 486 -12.32 0.66 -21.66
N GLU A 487 -11.13 1.20 -21.38
CA GLU A 487 -10.11 1.41 -22.42
C GLU A 487 -9.43 0.11 -22.86
N ILE A 488 -9.12 0.01 -24.15
CA ILE A 488 -8.33 -1.07 -24.73
C ILE A 488 -6.88 -0.63 -24.78
N VAL A 489 -6.00 -1.35 -24.06
CA VAL A 489 -4.58 -1.02 -23.92
C VAL A 489 -3.71 -2.02 -24.66
N GLU A 490 -2.92 -1.54 -25.61
CA GLU A 490 -1.93 -2.31 -26.37
C GLU A 490 -0.52 -1.83 -26.00
N ILE A 491 0.35 -2.74 -25.58
CA ILE A 491 1.76 -2.44 -25.27
C ILE A 491 2.62 -2.73 -26.49
N LEU A 492 3.40 -1.74 -26.89
CA LEU A 492 4.40 -1.85 -27.96
C LEU A 492 5.73 -2.29 -27.34
N THR A 493 6.30 -3.37 -27.85
CA THR A 493 7.55 -3.94 -27.31
C THR A 493 8.61 -4.03 -28.39
N ALA A 494 9.89 -3.91 -28.00
CA ALA A 494 11.07 -4.18 -28.84
C ALA A 494 12.07 -5.03 -28.09
N LYS A 495 12.68 -6.01 -28.75
CA LYS A 495 13.62 -6.96 -28.11
C LYS A 495 14.84 -6.31 -27.46
N THR A 496 15.26 -5.16 -27.97
CA THR A 496 16.43 -4.41 -27.48
C THR A 496 16.07 -3.31 -26.46
N ALA A 497 14.79 -3.13 -26.17
CA ALA A 497 14.35 -2.11 -25.23
C ALA A 497 14.59 -2.54 -23.78
N HIS A 498 14.88 -1.56 -22.94
CA HIS A 498 15.08 -1.73 -21.51
C HIS A 498 14.29 -0.67 -20.74
N PRO A 499 13.90 -0.94 -19.48
CA PRO A 499 13.22 0.05 -18.65
C PRO A 499 14.03 1.35 -18.51
N SER A 500 13.33 2.50 -18.50
CA SER A 500 13.93 3.79 -18.12
C SER A 500 13.79 4.01 -16.61
N LYS A 501 14.72 4.76 -16.00
CA LYS A 501 14.61 5.19 -14.60
C LYS A 501 13.36 6.05 -14.35
N ASP A 502 12.91 6.80 -15.35
CA ASP A 502 11.70 7.64 -15.28
C ASP A 502 10.42 6.81 -15.07
N TRP A 503 10.46 5.50 -15.41
CA TRP A 503 9.32 4.62 -15.16
C TRP A 503 9.01 4.44 -13.67
N MET A 504 9.97 4.74 -12.81
CA MET A 504 9.74 4.79 -11.36
C MET A 504 8.76 5.90 -10.94
N GLU A 505 8.68 6.98 -11.73
CA GLU A 505 7.75 8.10 -11.51
C GLU A 505 6.39 7.80 -12.14
N TYR A 506 6.40 7.22 -13.35
CA TYR A 506 5.18 6.90 -14.10
C TYR A 506 4.41 5.75 -13.48
N ALA A 507 5.08 4.69 -13.06
CA ALA A 507 4.43 3.57 -12.40
C ALA A 507 3.77 4.02 -11.08
N LYS A 508 2.50 3.65 -10.91
CA LYS A 508 1.73 3.92 -9.69
C LYS A 508 1.64 2.68 -8.82
N THR A 509 1.62 1.49 -9.46
CA THR A 509 1.59 0.24 -8.72
C THR A 509 2.99 -0.10 -8.20
N ARG A 510 2.99 -0.65 -7.00
CA ARG A 510 4.21 -1.07 -6.36
C ARG A 510 4.87 -2.24 -7.07
N SER A 511 4.08 -3.20 -7.56
CA SER A 511 4.58 -4.35 -8.31
C SER A 511 5.41 -3.91 -9.52
N ALA A 512 4.93 -2.92 -10.29
CA ALA A 512 5.68 -2.36 -11.40
C ALA A 512 6.97 -1.68 -10.93
N LYS A 513 6.89 -0.84 -9.88
CA LYS A 513 8.07 -0.17 -9.30
C LYS A 513 9.11 -1.17 -8.80
N GLN A 514 8.69 -2.23 -8.13
CA GLN A 514 9.59 -3.26 -7.62
C GLN A 514 10.30 -4.00 -8.76
N LYS A 515 9.56 -4.40 -9.81
CA LYS A 515 10.14 -5.08 -10.97
C LYS A 515 11.13 -4.19 -11.72
N VAL A 516 10.83 -2.89 -11.86
CA VAL A 516 11.77 -1.91 -12.43
C VAL A 516 13.04 -1.79 -11.55
N ARG A 517 12.89 -1.67 -10.21
CA ARG A 517 14.04 -1.64 -9.29
C ARG A 517 14.90 -2.90 -9.37
N MET A 518 14.25 -4.07 -9.41
CA MET A 518 14.97 -5.34 -9.52
C MET A 518 15.77 -5.40 -10.82
N PHE A 519 15.20 -4.95 -11.93
CA PHE A 519 15.91 -4.86 -13.20
C PHE A 519 17.16 -4.00 -13.08
N PHE A 520 17.04 -2.77 -12.55
CA PHE A 520 18.20 -1.89 -12.40
C PHE A 520 19.25 -2.42 -11.42
N ARG A 521 18.83 -3.04 -10.32
CA ARG A 521 19.78 -3.70 -9.40
C ARG A 521 20.55 -4.83 -10.08
N ALA A 522 19.87 -5.66 -10.86
CA ALA A 522 20.50 -6.73 -11.62
C ALA A 522 21.44 -6.16 -12.70
N PHE A 523 21.02 -5.11 -13.39
CA PHE A 523 21.81 -4.43 -14.42
C PHE A 523 23.06 -3.76 -13.83
N GLU A 524 22.90 -2.98 -12.75
CA GLU A 524 24.02 -2.33 -12.03
C GLU A 524 24.97 -3.36 -11.44
N ARG A 525 24.46 -4.51 -10.97
CA ARG A 525 25.30 -5.62 -10.51
C ARG A 525 26.10 -6.20 -11.67
N ALA A 526 25.47 -6.50 -12.79
CA ALA A 526 26.14 -7.03 -13.97
C ALA A 526 27.23 -6.08 -14.49
N GLU A 527 26.93 -4.78 -14.57
CA GLU A 527 27.89 -3.74 -14.98
C GLU A 527 29.08 -3.63 -14.00
N THR A 528 28.78 -3.73 -12.69
CA THR A 528 29.81 -3.76 -11.64
C THR A 528 30.71 -4.98 -11.76
N LEU A 529 30.14 -6.16 -12.01
CA LEU A 529 30.88 -7.39 -12.21
C LEU A 529 31.77 -7.31 -13.45
N GLU A 530 31.24 -6.85 -14.57
CA GLU A 530 32.00 -6.68 -15.82
C GLU A 530 33.16 -5.69 -15.65
N LYS A 531 32.92 -4.57 -14.95
CA LYS A 531 33.97 -3.60 -14.62
C LYS A 531 35.07 -4.23 -13.79
N GLY A 532 34.69 -5.00 -12.75
CA GLY A 532 35.67 -5.73 -11.92
C GLY A 532 36.48 -6.73 -12.70
N MET A 533 35.83 -7.50 -13.55
CA MET A 533 36.48 -8.47 -14.45
C MET A 533 37.46 -7.79 -15.41
N ARG A 534 37.01 -6.72 -16.08
CA ARG A 534 37.90 -5.93 -17.00
C ARG A 534 39.07 -5.31 -16.25
N MET A 535 38.90 -4.84 -15.02
CA MET A 535 40.00 -4.30 -14.20
C MET A 535 41.03 -5.38 -13.87
N LEU A 536 40.59 -6.57 -13.50
CA LEU A 536 41.44 -7.69 -13.19
C LEU A 536 42.20 -8.18 -14.47
N GLU A 537 41.48 -8.42 -15.56
CA GLU A 537 42.07 -8.85 -16.85
C GLU A 537 43.11 -7.85 -17.37
N LYS A 538 42.79 -6.55 -17.33
CA LYS A 538 43.72 -5.47 -17.74
C LYS A 538 44.99 -5.48 -16.90
N TYR A 539 44.88 -5.75 -15.58
CA TYR A 539 46.04 -5.84 -14.71
C TYR A 539 46.88 -7.05 -15.02
N PHE A 540 46.29 -8.25 -15.18
CA PHE A 540 46.98 -9.50 -15.50
C PHE A 540 47.68 -9.40 -16.84
N LYS A 541 46.99 -8.89 -17.87
CA LYS A 541 47.58 -8.66 -19.22
C LYS A 541 48.80 -7.72 -19.16
N ARG A 542 48.73 -6.63 -18.39
CA ARG A 542 49.87 -5.69 -18.24
C ARG A 542 51.07 -6.29 -17.54
N ARG A 543 50.87 -7.33 -16.75
CA ARG A 543 51.94 -8.01 -16.01
C ARG A 543 52.39 -9.31 -16.67
N GLY A 544 51.85 -9.66 -17.83
CA GLY A 544 52.14 -10.92 -18.53
C GLY A 544 51.69 -12.17 -17.78
N LEU A 545 50.71 -12.03 -16.87
CA LEU A 545 50.14 -13.13 -16.10
C LEU A 545 49.01 -13.80 -16.86
N ALA A 546 48.89 -15.12 -16.76
CA ALA A 546 47.78 -15.86 -17.34
C ALA A 546 46.45 -15.48 -16.69
N LYS A 547 45.33 -15.55 -17.45
CA LYS A 547 44.00 -15.33 -16.93
C LYS A 547 43.70 -16.36 -15.83
N PRO A 548 43.29 -15.95 -14.64
CA PRO A 548 43.00 -16.89 -13.55
C PRO A 548 41.78 -17.75 -13.84
N LEU A 549 41.84 -19.01 -13.41
CA LEU A 549 40.71 -19.94 -13.47
C LEU A 549 39.68 -19.59 -12.39
N GLU A 550 38.41 -19.95 -12.58
CA GLU A 550 37.33 -19.69 -11.61
C GLU A 550 37.64 -20.30 -10.23
N SER A 551 38.13 -21.53 -10.19
CA SER A 551 38.54 -22.20 -8.94
C SER A 551 39.62 -21.44 -8.18
N GLN A 552 40.55 -20.80 -8.89
CA GLN A 552 41.56 -19.94 -8.29
C GLN A 552 40.95 -18.63 -7.72
N LEU A 553 39.99 -18.07 -8.43
CA LEU A 553 39.27 -16.87 -7.94
C LEU A 553 38.41 -17.17 -6.73
N GLU A 554 37.81 -18.36 -6.64
CA GLU A 554 37.08 -18.82 -5.44
C GLU A 554 38.00 -18.88 -4.21
N GLU A 555 39.21 -19.46 -4.38
CA GLU A 555 40.19 -19.55 -3.30
C GLU A 555 40.66 -18.16 -2.84
N VAL A 556 40.92 -17.26 -3.79
CA VAL A 556 41.27 -15.87 -3.50
C VAL A 556 40.13 -15.12 -2.84
N GLY A 557 38.89 -15.36 -3.27
CA GLY A 557 37.69 -14.79 -2.67
C GLY A 557 37.53 -15.21 -1.22
N ARG A 558 37.71 -16.49 -0.89
CA ARG A 558 37.68 -16.97 0.51
C ARG A 558 38.74 -16.29 1.39
N LYS A 559 39.94 -16.05 0.84
CA LYS A 559 41.05 -15.41 1.59
C LYS A 559 40.88 -13.91 1.77
N LEU A 560 40.33 -13.17 0.78
CA LEU A 560 40.28 -11.70 0.79
C LEU A 560 38.93 -11.14 1.30
N ILE A 561 37.80 -11.81 1.00
CA ILE A 561 36.46 -11.30 1.24
C ILE A 561 35.55 -12.29 1.99
N LYS A 562 36.06 -13.46 2.39
CA LYS A 562 35.32 -14.55 3.03
C LYS A 562 34.13 -15.07 2.19
N SER A 563 34.18 -14.93 0.90
CA SER A 563 33.20 -15.45 -0.06
C SER A 563 33.87 -16.35 -1.08
N ALA A 564 33.23 -17.47 -1.45
CA ALA A 564 33.70 -18.39 -2.47
C ALA A 564 33.21 -18.00 -3.89
N SER A 565 32.41 -16.93 -4.01
CA SER A 565 31.88 -16.49 -5.30
C SER A 565 32.88 -15.62 -6.05
N PRO A 566 33.27 -15.98 -7.28
CA PRO A 566 34.06 -15.12 -8.16
C PRO A 566 33.38 -13.77 -8.42
N GLU A 567 32.05 -13.77 -8.49
CA GLU A 567 31.24 -12.55 -8.67
C GLU A 567 31.47 -11.55 -7.54
N ASP A 568 31.42 -12.00 -6.27
CA ASP A 568 31.65 -11.13 -5.12
C ASP A 568 33.07 -10.55 -5.13
N LEU A 569 34.05 -11.33 -5.63
CA LEU A 569 35.42 -10.85 -5.79
C LEU A 569 35.50 -9.76 -6.89
N TYR A 570 34.84 -9.95 -8.04
CA TYR A 570 34.74 -8.90 -9.06
C TYR A 570 34.05 -7.66 -8.57
N ALA A 571 32.93 -7.79 -7.83
CA ALA A 571 32.26 -6.67 -7.22
C ALA A 571 33.17 -5.92 -6.22
N ALA A 572 33.94 -6.66 -5.42
CA ALA A 572 34.89 -6.07 -4.48
C ALA A 572 36.03 -5.32 -5.19
N ILE A 573 36.49 -5.83 -6.35
CA ILE A 573 37.51 -5.17 -7.18
C ILE A 573 36.94 -3.89 -7.82
N ALA A 574 35.75 -3.96 -8.39
CA ALA A 574 35.07 -2.79 -8.99
C ALA A 574 34.82 -1.69 -7.99
N GLY A 575 34.43 -2.06 -6.74
CA GLY A 575 34.20 -1.14 -5.61
C GLY A 575 35.49 -0.66 -4.92
N GLY A 576 36.68 -1.11 -5.34
CA GLY A 576 37.96 -0.71 -4.78
C GLY A 576 38.28 -1.31 -3.39
N ARG A 577 37.46 -2.25 -2.89
CA ARG A 577 37.73 -2.98 -1.63
C ARG A 577 38.88 -3.96 -1.74
N VAL A 578 39.05 -4.55 -2.94
CA VAL A 578 40.15 -5.46 -3.28
C VAL A 578 40.87 -4.87 -4.47
N ALA A 579 42.21 -4.72 -4.37
CA ALA A 579 42.99 -4.26 -5.51
C ALA A 579 43.41 -5.49 -6.39
N PRO A 580 43.42 -5.37 -7.73
CA PRO A 580 43.90 -6.45 -8.64
C PRO A 580 45.29 -6.97 -8.29
N GLN A 581 46.15 -6.13 -7.67
CA GLN A 581 47.47 -6.53 -7.17
C GLN A 581 47.42 -7.56 -6.08
N GLN A 582 46.42 -7.47 -5.16
CA GLN A 582 46.27 -8.43 -4.07
C GLN A 582 45.88 -9.81 -4.59
N VAL A 583 45.01 -9.84 -5.62
CA VAL A 583 44.64 -11.10 -6.30
C VAL A 583 45.87 -11.73 -6.99
N ALA A 584 46.63 -10.94 -7.74
CA ALA A 584 47.83 -11.40 -8.41
C ALA A 584 48.91 -11.90 -7.43
N ARG A 585 49.06 -11.26 -6.27
CA ARG A 585 50.00 -11.64 -5.21
C ARG A 585 49.71 -13.02 -4.61
N ILE A 586 48.42 -13.35 -4.49
CA ILE A 586 48.02 -14.67 -3.98
C ILE A 586 48.21 -15.76 -5.04
N LEU A 587 47.91 -15.47 -6.31
CA LEU A 587 47.98 -16.45 -7.39
C LEU A 587 49.38 -16.64 -7.94
N ALA A 588 50.26 -15.63 -7.88
CA ALA A 588 51.62 -15.66 -8.40
C ALA A 588 52.63 -15.07 -7.39
N PRO A 589 52.89 -15.73 -6.27
CA PRO A 589 53.71 -15.18 -5.20
C PRO A 589 55.18 -14.94 -5.58
N LYS A 590 55.68 -15.48 -6.70
CA LYS A 590 57.08 -15.30 -7.19
C LYS A 590 57.28 -14.13 -8.19
N ALA A 591 56.26 -13.38 -8.51
CA ALA A 591 56.37 -12.20 -9.40
C ALA A 591 56.65 -10.89 -8.62
N GLU A 592 57.27 -10.99 -7.46
CA GLU A 592 57.79 -9.83 -6.73
C GLU A 592 59.26 -9.57 -7.05
N THR A 593 59.48 -8.34 -7.30
CA THR A 593 60.68 -7.51 -7.23
C THR A 593 61.12 -6.93 -8.58
N VAL A 594 60.63 -5.72 -8.83
CA VAL A 594 61.48 -4.56 -9.01
C VAL A 594 60.69 -3.35 -8.58
N ALA A 595 60.96 -2.84 -7.39
CA ALA A 595 60.53 -1.49 -7.02
C ALA A 595 61.28 -0.51 -7.91
N PRO A 596 60.59 0.37 -8.67
CA PRO A 596 61.28 1.41 -9.42
C PRO A 596 61.77 2.43 -8.37
N LYS A 597 63.10 2.71 -8.40
CA LYS A 597 63.70 3.85 -7.71
C LYS A 597 62.93 5.13 -8.10
N ALA A 598 62.48 5.86 -7.10
CA ALA A 598 61.79 7.15 -7.27
C ALA A 598 62.66 8.13 -8.06
N LYS A 599 62.20 8.44 -9.27
CA LYS A 599 62.71 9.63 -10.01
C LYS A 599 62.06 10.89 -9.41
N PRO A 600 62.74 12.02 -9.35
CA PRO A 600 62.14 13.29 -8.86
C PRO A 600 60.91 13.63 -9.73
N VAL A 601 59.81 13.86 -9.05
CA VAL A 601 58.52 14.13 -9.71
C VAL A 601 58.54 15.55 -10.24
N LYS A 602 58.62 15.74 -11.55
CA LYS A 602 58.29 17.02 -12.18
C LYS A 602 56.82 17.30 -12.06
N ASN A 603 56.45 18.45 -11.53
CA ASN A 603 55.08 18.89 -11.43
C ASN A 603 54.59 19.38 -12.82
N GLU A 604 54.20 18.43 -13.69
CA GLU A 604 53.71 18.73 -15.04
C GLU A 604 52.29 19.28 -15.09
N LEU A 605 51.58 19.31 -13.96
CA LEU A 605 50.17 19.69 -13.90
C LEU A 605 49.99 21.20 -13.62
N GLY A 606 51.05 21.96 -13.36
CA GLY A 606 50.98 23.42 -13.06
C GLY A 606 50.09 23.73 -11.86
N ILE A 607 50.14 22.88 -10.80
CA ILE A 607 49.39 23.11 -9.58
C ILE A 607 50.33 23.36 -8.43
N ARG A 608 50.10 24.42 -7.68
CA ARG A 608 50.86 24.80 -6.47
C ARG A 608 50.06 24.48 -5.22
N LEU A 609 50.70 23.84 -4.25
CA LEU A 609 50.14 23.63 -2.91
C LEU A 609 50.69 24.71 -1.98
N GLU A 610 49.88 25.22 -1.07
CA GLU A 610 50.27 26.25 -0.13
C GLU A 610 51.39 25.80 0.85
N SER A 611 51.41 24.52 1.21
CA SER A 611 52.52 23.88 1.90
C SER A 611 53.50 23.35 0.84
N ASN A 612 54.72 23.85 0.74
CA ASN A 612 55.74 23.44 -0.20
C ASN A 612 56.09 21.94 -0.12
N LEU A 613 55.09 21.06 -0.18
CA LEU A 613 55.19 19.63 -0.15
C LEU A 613 55.61 19.11 -1.52
N ASN A 614 56.81 18.58 -1.61
CA ASN A 614 57.30 17.89 -2.83
C ASN A 614 56.74 16.46 -2.91
N VAL A 615 55.44 16.38 -3.11
CA VAL A 615 54.69 15.10 -3.17
C VAL A 615 53.98 14.94 -4.52
N PRO A 616 53.72 13.70 -4.96
CA PRO A 616 52.97 13.45 -6.19
C PRO A 616 51.55 14.09 -6.11
N ILE A 617 51.17 14.82 -7.15
CA ILE A 617 49.87 15.46 -7.28
C ILE A 617 49.09 14.68 -8.36
N LYS A 618 47.81 14.40 -8.05
CA LYS A 618 46.88 13.67 -8.96
C LYS A 618 45.54 14.40 -8.97
N LEU A 619 44.91 14.52 -10.15
CA LEU A 619 43.55 15.01 -10.26
C LEU A 619 42.56 13.94 -9.86
N ALA A 620 41.50 14.31 -9.16
CA ALA A 620 40.44 13.41 -8.73
C ALA A 620 39.55 13.01 -9.91
N SER A 621 39.28 11.73 -10.08
CA SER A 621 38.41 11.21 -11.14
C SER A 621 36.91 11.40 -10.86
N CYS A 622 36.53 11.78 -9.64
CA CYS A 622 35.13 11.97 -9.26
C CYS A 622 34.55 13.34 -9.66
N CYS A 623 35.43 14.33 -9.92
CA CYS A 623 35.02 15.68 -10.26
C CYS A 623 35.86 16.30 -11.39
N GLU A 624 36.93 15.61 -11.87
CA GLU A 624 37.79 16.00 -12.99
C GLU A 624 38.10 17.47 -13.04
N PRO A 625 38.88 18.01 -12.06
CA PRO A 625 39.16 19.42 -12.00
C PRO A 625 40.00 19.85 -13.22
N ALA A 626 39.49 20.86 -13.92
CA ALA A 626 40.15 21.49 -15.08
C ALA A 626 40.82 22.81 -14.73
N LYS A 627 41.76 23.24 -15.57
CA LYS A 627 42.46 24.54 -15.38
C LYS A 627 41.42 25.68 -15.38
N GLY A 628 41.27 26.31 -14.24
CA GLY A 628 40.26 27.34 -14.03
C GLY A 628 39.25 27.05 -12.95
N ASP A 629 39.05 25.78 -12.57
CA ASP A 629 38.21 25.42 -11.43
C ASP A 629 38.85 25.86 -10.09
N ALA A 630 38.03 26.20 -9.10
CA ALA A 630 38.49 26.30 -7.72
C ALA A 630 38.83 24.89 -7.21
N ILE A 631 40.06 24.70 -6.70
CA ILE A 631 40.57 23.37 -6.35
C ILE A 631 41.08 23.32 -4.90
N LEU A 632 40.92 22.14 -4.30
CA LEU A 632 41.48 21.78 -3.00
C LEU A 632 42.21 20.43 -3.10
N GLY A 633 43.30 20.32 -2.35
CA GLY A 633 44.10 19.12 -2.24
C GLY A 633 43.72 18.32 -1.00
N TYR A 634 43.67 16.99 -1.11
CA TYR A 634 43.50 16.06 0.00
C TYR A 634 44.71 15.12 0.10
N ILE A 635 45.40 15.15 1.25
CA ILE A 635 46.57 14.30 1.51
C ILE A 635 46.12 12.86 1.70
N THR A 636 46.45 11.98 0.78
CA THR A 636 46.13 10.54 0.82
C THR A 636 47.25 9.76 1.51
N ARG A 637 46.91 8.71 2.28
CA ARG A 637 47.89 7.85 2.94
C ARG A 637 48.75 7.10 1.91
N GLY A 638 50.00 7.52 1.76
CA GLY A 638 50.99 6.85 0.88
C GLY A 638 50.90 7.09 -0.64
N ARG A 639 50.01 8.00 -1.13
CA ARG A 639 49.81 8.26 -2.56
C ARG A 639 49.93 9.72 -3.00
N GLY A 640 50.39 10.62 -2.11
CA GLY A 640 50.51 12.05 -2.40
C GLY A 640 49.19 12.81 -2.18
N VAL A 641 49.01 13.90 -2.94
CA VAL A 641 47.83 14.80 -2.84
C VAL A 641 46.90 14.58 -4.00
N THR A 642 45.62 14.36 -3.73
CA THR A 642 44.57 14.30 -4.75
C THR A 642 43.84 15.65 -4.80
N ILE A 643 43.75 16.24 -5.99
CA ILE A 643 43.13 17.55 -6.24
C ILE A 643 41.69 17.34 -6.65
N HIS A 644 40.77 17.98 -5.93
CA HIS A 644 39.34 18.02 -6.20
C HIS A 644 38.87 19.43 -6.50
N LYS A 645 37.72 19.57 -7.17
CA LYS A 645 37.01 20.87 -7.20
C LYS A 645 36.53 21.20 -5.79
N ALA A 646 36.60 22.47 -5.42
CA ALA A 646 36.19 22.94 -4.07
C ALA A 646 34.71 22.61 -3.74
N GLY A 647 33.83 22.58 -4.75
CA GLY A 647 32.43 22.24 -4.62
C GLY A 647 32.13 20.72 -4.71
N CYS A 648 33.13 19.84 -4.81
CA CYS A 648 32.93 18.40 -4.99
C CYS A 648 32.27 17.75 -3.76
N PRO A 649 31.16 16.99 -3.91
CA PRO A 649 30.52 16.31 -2.78
C PRO A 649 31.46 15.37 -2.02
N ASN A 650 32.36 14.67 -2.74
CA ASN A 650 33.35 13.81 -2.10
C ASN A 650 34.39 14.62 -1.30
N MET A 651 34.75 15.79 -1.77
CA MET A 651 35.67 16.69 -1.05
C MET A 651 35.03 17.22 0.25
N ARG A 652 33.75 17.63 0.20
CA ARG A 652 33.00 18.03 1.41
C ARG A 652 32.99 16.95 2.47
N ARG A 653 32.69 15.71 2.06
CA ARG A 653 32.69 14.54 2.95
C ARG A 653 34.08 14.27 3.56
N LEU A 654 35.12 14.42 2.79
CA LEU A 654 36.50 14.27 3.27
C LEU A 654 36.90 15.38 4.25
N MET A 655 36.40 16.59 4.05
CA MET A 655 36.59 17.71 4.99
C MET A 655 35.89 17.45 6.33
N GLU A 656 34.70 16.91 6.31
CA GLU A 656 33.94 16.53 7.52
C GLU A 656 34.61 15.38 8.28
N GLN A 657 35.25 14.45 7.60
CA GLN A 657 35.92 13.29 8.20
C GLN A 657 37.31 13.61 8.79
N ASP A 658 38.10 14.41 8.15
CA ASP A 658 39.47 14.74 8.57
C ASP A 658 39.95 16.06 7.91
N SER A 659 39.55 17.19 8.49
CA SER A 659 39.91 18.53 7.97
C SER A 659 41.43 18.81 8.00
N GLY A 660 42.20 18.14 8.87
CA GLY A 660 43.65 18.32 8.99
C GLY A 660 44.46 17.81 7.78
N ARG A 661 43.79 17.08 6.86
CA ARG A 661 44.44 16.54 5.63
C ARG A 661 44.08 17.32 4.37
N VAL A 662 43.31 18.37 4.50
CA VAL A 662 42.96 19.26 3.39
C VAL A 662 44.03 20.31 3.27
N VAL A 663 44.52 20.53 2.05
CA VAL A 663 45.53 21.55 1.75
C VAL A 663 45.01 22.42 0.62
N PRO A 664 45.15 23.75 0.73
CA PRO A 664 44.84 24.67 -0.35
C PRO A 664 45.71 24.37 -1.59
N ALA A 665 45.11 24.40 -2.77
CA ALA A 665 45.77 24.16 -4.04
C ALA A 665 45.35 25.18 -5.08
N TYR A 666 46.27 25.58 -5.91
CA TYR A 666 46.06 26.65 -6.91
C TYR A 666 46.70 26.27 -8.26
N TRP A 667 46.06 26.68 -9.35
CA TRP A 667 46.66 26.60 -10.67
C TRP A 667 47.73 27.68 -10.85
N GLU A 668 48.90 27.31 -11.30
CA GLU A 668 49.95 28.30 -11.62
C GLU A 668 49.48 29.24 -12.75
N GLY A 669 49.51 30.58 -12.47
CA GLY A 669 49.12 31.59 -13.43
C GLY A 669 47.63 31.98 -13.40
N LEU A 670 46.88 31.57 -12.39
CA LEU A 670 45.48 31.96 -12.21
C LEU A 670 45.24 32.54 -10.79
N GLY A 671 44.59 33.71 -10.70
CA GLY A 671 44.34 34.42 -9.44
C GLY A 671 43.46 33.69 -8.45
N ARG A 672 43.38 34.18 -7.20
CA ARG A 672 42.57 33.63 -6.10
C ARG A 672 41.08 33.74 -6.40
N VAL A 673 40.30 32.69 -6.02
CA VAL A 673 38.82 32.73 -6.10
C VAL A 673 38.27 33.24 -4.79
N MET A 674 37.51 34.32 -4.83
CA MET A 674 36.83 34.92 -3.67
C MET A 674 35.34 34.65 -3.76
N GLN A 675 34.72 34.39 -2.63
CA GLN A 675 33.26 34.28 -2.50
C GLN A 675 32.70 35.50 -1.80
N ILE A 676 31.71 36.12 -2.41
CA ILE A 676 31.01 37.29 -1.88
C ILE A 676 29.62 36.82 -1.46
N GLU A 677 29.26 36.95 -0.21
CA GLU A 677 27.92 36.70 0.29
C GLU A 677 27.19 38.05 0.47
N VAL A 678 26.12 38.22 -0.26
CA VAL A 678 25.28 39.42 -0.22
C VAL A 678 23.91 39.03 0.34
N LEU A 679 23.57 39.54 1.51
CA LEU A 679 22.23 39.43 2.10
C LEU A 679 21.44 40.68 1.72
N ALA A 680 20.30 40.51 1.10
CA ALA A 680 19.45 41.58 0.64
C ALA A 680 17.96 41.28 0.76
N ASP A 681 17.12 42.33 0.85
CA ASP A 681 15.67 42.18 0.76
C ASP A 681 15.28 41.98 -0.70
N ASP A 682 14.46 40.94 -0.93
CA ASP A 682 14.13 40.46 -2.28
C ASP A 682 13.28 41.52 -3.05
N ARG A 683 13.64 41.76 -4.31
CA ARG A 683 12.90 42.59 -5.25
C ARG A 683 13.22 42.22 -6.70
N ALA A 684 12.30 42.53 -7.59
CA ALA A 684 12.53 42.34 -9.02
C ALA A 684 13.79 43.11 -9.50
N GLY A 685 14.69 42.42 -10.21
CA GLY A 685 15.94 42.99 -10.75
C GLY A 685 17.12 43.02 -9.79
N LEU A 686 16.97 42.65 -8.51
CA LEU A 686 18.04 42.70 -7.52
C LEU A 686 19.32 41.95 -7.95
N LEU A 687 19.17 40.72 -8.44
CA LEU A 687 20.31 39.93 -8.90
C LEU A 687 21.03 40.60 -10.07
N ARG A 688 20.30 41.21 -11.01
CA ARG A 688 20.89 41.97 -12.12
C ARG A 688 21.72 43.12 -11.59
N ASP A 689 21.18 43.92 -10.66
CA ASP A 689 21.86 45.11 -10.13
C ASP A 689 23.14 44.73 -9.36
N ILE A 690 23.13 43.59 -8.63
CA ILE A 690 24.33 43.05 -7.98
C ILE A 690 25.36 42.60 -9.03
N MET A 691 24.90 41.92 -10.09
CA MET A 691 25.81 41.49 -11.16
C MET A 691 26.40 42.65 -11.95
N ASP A 692 25.63 43.72 -12.19
CA ASP A 692 26.08 44.94 -12.86
C ASP A 692 27.13 45.65 -12.01
N ALA A 693 26.98 45.69 -10.69
CA ALA A 693 28.01 46.24 -9.79
C ALA A 693 29.34 45.47 -9.92
N ILE A 694 29.34 44.16 -10.01
CA ILE A 694 30.55 43.34 -10.21
C ILE A 694 31.13 43.58 -11.62
N ALA A 695 30.28 43.57 -12.65
CA ALA A 695 30.69 43.77 -14.03
C ALA A 695 31.29 45.14 -14.28
N SER A 696 30.84 46.20 -13.56
CA SER A 696 31.35 47.55 -13.63
C SER A 696 32.84 47.70 -13.22
N MET A 697 33.37 46.67 -12.52
CA MET A 697 34.80 46.57 -12.16
C MET A 697 35.61 45.75 -13.18
N GLY A 698 35.01 45.39 -14.32
CA GLY A 698 35.65 44.51 -15.32
C GLY A 698 35.84 43.10 -14.84
N LYS A 699 35.10 42.68 -13.84
CA LYS A 699 35.15 41.33 -13.25
C LYS A 699 33.90 40.55 -13.64
N SER A 700 34.03 39.21 -13.73
CA SER A 700 32.91 38.31 -14.02
C SER A 700 32.69 37.34 -12.88
N ALA A 701 31.44 37.05 -12.58
CA ALA A 701 31.10 35.95 -11.66
C ALA A 701 31.28 34.61 -12.35
N MET A 702 31.86 33.63 -11.64
CA MET A 702 32.03 32.27 -12.09
C MET A 702 30.80 31.39 -11.74
N GLY A 703 30.06 31.78 -10.73
CA GLY A 703 28.86 31.11 -10.28
C GLY A 703 28.09 32.00 -9.30
N VAL A 704 26.78 31.91 -9.39
CA VAL A 704 25.87 32.61 -8.48
C VAL A 704 24.86 31.58 -7.95
N ASN A 705 24.71 31.59 -6.64
CA ASN A 705 23.68 30.75 -5.98
C ASN A 705 22.84 31.66 -5.07
N SER A 706 21.52 31.58 -5.16
CA SER A 706 20.62 32.38 -4.32
C SER A 706 19.75 31.43 -3.48
N ASN A 707 19.72 31.66 -2.18
CA ASN A 707 18.88 30.94 -1.25
C ASN A 707 17.98 31.94 -0.51
N PRO A 708 16.64 31.77 -0.52
CA PRO A 708 15.77 32.60 0.30
C PRO A 708 16.01 32.25 1.77
N THR A 709 16.26 33.31 2.57
CA THR A 709 16.45 33.20 4.03
C THR A 709 15.17 33.51 4.81
N SER A 710 14.25 34.27 4.18
CA SER A 710 12.89 34.50 4.69
C SER A 710 11.97 34.86 3.50
N PRO A 711 10.66 34.99 3.67
CA PRO A 711 9.73 35.39 2.58
C PRO A 711 10.05 36.74 1.93
N LEU A 712 10.89 37.58 2.57
CA LEU A 712 11.22 38.93 2.12
C LEU A 712 12.73 39.15 1.95
N SER A 713 13.61 38.15 2.15
CA SER A 713 15.06 38.33 2.03
C SER A 713 15.76 37.12 1.42
N SER A 714 16.75 37.36 0.56
CA SER A 714 17.56 36.36 -0.13
C SER A 714 19.06 36.54 0.14
N LEU A 715 19.76 35.39 0.30
CA LEU A 715 21.22 35.36 0.42
C LEU A 715 21.82 34.93 -0.93
N PHE A 716 22.57 35.83 -1.55
CA PHE A 716 23.32 35.59 -2.79
C PHE A 716 24.75 35.20 -2.46
N ARG A 717 25.19 34.01 -2.91
CA ARG A 717 26.59 33.60 -2.86
C ARG A 717 27.16 33.67 -4.26
N ILE A 718 28.10 34.56 -4.44
CA ILE A 718 28.71 34.86 -5.73
C ILE A 718 30.18 34.48 -5.67
N SER A 719 30.59 33.54 -6.51
CA SER A 719 31.98 33.15 -6.67
C SER A 719 32.58 33.94 -7.84
N THR A 720 33.60 34.72 -7.58
CA THR A 720 34.31 35.49 -8.62
C THR A 720 35.80 35.20 -8.57
N ARG A 721 36.44 35.17 -9.73
CA ARG A 721 37.89 35.09 -9.84
C ARG A 721 38.46 36.51 -9.74
N VAL A 722 39.28 36.75 -8.72
CA VAL A 722 39.73 38.06 -8.44
C VAL A 722 41.22 38.07 -8.12
N ASP A 723 42.00 38.81 -8.97
CA ASP A 723 43.18 39.51 -8.52
C ASP A 723 42.72 40.92 -8.18
N LEU A 724 42.07 41.09 -7.01
CA LEU A 724 41.74 42.40 -6.46
C LEU A 724 42.89 42.83 -5.51
N THR A 725 43.37 44.01 -5.70
CA THR A 725 44.11 44.69 -4.67
C THR A 725 43.17 45.07 -3.52
N GLU A 726 43.69 45.25 -2.30
CA GLU A 726 42.84 45.65 -1.14
C GLU A 726 42.00 46.89 -1.44
N GLY A 727 42.54 47.83 -2.28
CA GLY A 727 41.81 49.02 -2.71
C GLY A 727 40.61 48.69 -3.62
N GLU A 728 40.79 47.81 -4.60
CA GLU A 728 39.72 47.39 -5.51
C GLU A 728 38.63 46.57 -4.77
N GLN A 729 39.02 45.76 -3.80
CA GLN A 729 38.07 45.03 -2.95
C GLN A 729 37.18 45.99 -2.17
N LYS A 730 37.76 47.05 -1.61
CA LYS A 730 37.03 48.07 -0.87
C LYS A 730 36.04 48.85 -1.75
N ILE A 731 36.46 49.20 -2.97
CA ILE A 731 35.59 49.85 -3.95
C ILE A 731 34.42 48.97 -4.36
N LEU A 732 34.66 47.65 -4.57
CA LEU A 732 33.59 46.72 -4.92
C LEU A 732 32.64 46.47 -3.74
N ASP A 733 33.16 46.42 -2.50
CA ASP A 733 32.33 46.32 -1.29
C ASP A 733 31.40 47.52 -1.14
N GLU A 734 31.92 48.73 -1.32
CA GLU A 734 31.12 49.97 -1.29
C GLU A 734 30.04 49.98 -2.39
N ARG A 735 30.37 49.54 -3.61
CA ARG A 735 29.39 49.45 -4.71
C ARG A 735 28.30 48.42 -4.44
N LEU A 736 28.63 47.25 -3.93
CA LEU A 736 27.65 46.24 -3.58
C LEU A 736 26.73 46.71 -2.46
N ARG A 737 27.27 47.41 -1.46
CA ARG A 737 26.48 48.03 -0.38
C ARG A 737 25.60 49.18 -0.86
N SER A 738 25.96 49.84 -1.96
CA SER A 738 25.13 50.90 -2.55
C SER A 738 23.96 50.38 -3.40
N VAL A 739 23.93 49.11 -3.71
CA VAL A 739 22.77 48.50 -4.40
C VAL A 739 21.55 48.54 -3.46
N ALA A 740 20.46 49.14 -3.94
CA ALA A 740 19.24 49.25 -3.15
C ALA A 740 18.76 47.87 -2.61
N ASN A 741 18.41 47.84 -1.33
CA ASN A 741 17.95 46.66 -0.58
C ASN A 741 19.07 45.71 -0.13
N VAL A 742 20.35 45.96 -0.39
CA VAL A 742 21.44 45.16 0.17
C VAL A 742 21.64 45.56 1.65
N ARG A 743 21.66 44.55 2.52
CA ARG A 743 21.83 44.73 3.98
C ARG A 743 23.27 44.51 4.41
N THR A 744 23.87 43.38 3.97
CA THR A 744 25.25 43.06 4.33
C THR A 744 26.00 42.43 3.17
N VAL A 745 27.30 42.69 3.10
CA VAL A 745 28.23 42.08 2.15
C VAL A 745 29.38 41.50 2.95
N ASN A 746 29.59 40.18 2.82
CA ASN A 746 30.69 39.48 3.49
C ASN A 746 31.59 38.82 2.45
N TRP A 747 32.89 38.87 2.71
CA TRP A 747 33.90 38.30 1.84
C TRP A 747 34.52 37.10 2.50
N SER A 748 34.62 36.00 1.78
CA SER A 748 35.34 34.81 2.21
C SER A 748 36.21 34.29 1.07
N GLN A 749 37.36 33.76 1.43
CA GLN A 749 38.20 33.03 0.51
C GLN A 749 37.60 31.65 0.31
N VAL A 750 37.41 31.22 -0.91
CA VAL A 750 37.02 29.83 -1.15
C VAL A 750 38.24 28.96 -0.86
N LEU A 751 38.22 28.35 0.32
CA LEU A 751 39.24 27.38 0.72
C LEU A 751 39.24 26.16 -0.20
#